data_1ae382f59c9fc38045d2642b87eab0f9
#
_entry.id   1ae382f59c9fc38045d2642b87eab0f9
#
_cell.length_a   1.000
_cell.length_b   1.000
_cell.length_c   1.000
_cell.angle_alpha   90.00
_cell.angle_beta   90.00
_cell.angle_gamma   90.00
#
_symmetry.space_group_name_H-M   'P 1'
#
loop_
_entity.id
_entity.type
_entity.pdbx_description
1 polymer ?
#
loop_
_entity_poly.entity_id
_entity_poly.type
_entity_poly.pdbx_seq_one_letter_code
_entity_poly.pdbx_strand_id
1 'polypeptide(L)'
;GIRDSSTSRGLGDVYKRQNIANLFLDEWIHAEGEVDYLKCMRKAFRRYPIELAACADLRDREKERQFFDDCKLHFDHIRETVNDTFHAAGYELDKTDAVLEPSYICEALGLQGRLDYMQRDMSSFIEMKSGKADEYAIRGKVEPKENNKVQMLLYQAVLQYSMGMDHRKVKAYLLYTRYPLLYPSRPSWAMVRRVIDLRNRIVADEYGVQLRNSLEYTAQKLEEIKASVLNERGLSGRFWETYLRPSIDNFQEKLSSLSSLEKSYFYALYNFITKELYTSKSGDVDYEGCTGAASLWLSTLAEKCESGEIIYDLRIKENHAADEHKAHLLLVPSAPPGMPAEDASDVLPNFRQGDAIVLYERNSDADNVTNKMVFKGNIDFLNENEICIRLRATQQNSSVLPSDSLYAIEHDAMDTTFRSMYQGLYAFMSATKERRDLLLSQREPQFDETLNAQIAEAANDFLRIALKAKAAKDYFLLVGPPGTGKTSCALKKMVETFYEDENAQILLLSYTNRAVDEICKALSSIRPEVDFIRVGSELSCDESYRGHLIENELAACMRRSEVYERINRCRILVGTVASISAKPELFRLKHFNVAIVDEATQILEPQLLGILCAHGEGDRNAIDKFILIGDHKQLPAVVLQKAEQSAIYDETLLAIGLTNLKDSLFERLYRNCPAVHRSHDMLCRQGRMHPKVALFANRAFYGGHLIPVGLPHQTESSEHISRLAFYPSQPEKAGGSAKINYSEARIVAGLAAQIYES
;
A
#
# COMPACT_ATOMS: atom_id res chain seq x y z
N GLY A 1 4.74 -5.29 -13.62
CA GLY A 1 5.20 -4.22 -14.45
C GLY A 1 5.80 -3.06 -13.67
N ILE A 2 7.11 -2.92 -13.73
CA ILE A 2 7.81 -1.73 -13.24
C ILE A 2 7.44 -0.59 -14.18
N ARG A 3 6.43 0.19 -13.83
CA ARG A 3 6.17 1.47 -14.48
C ARG A 3 6.97 2.53 -13.74
N ASP A 4 8.13 2.84 -14.25
CA ASP A 4 8.88 4.01 -13.80
C ASP A 4 8.12 5.28 -14.20
N SER A 5 7.76 6.08 -13.21
CA SER A 5 7.16 7.39 -13.42
C SER A 5 8.18 8.44 -13.89
N SER A 6 9.49 8.14 -13.83
CA SER A 6 10.55 9.12 -14.13
C SER A 6 11.04 9.11 -15.58
N THR A 7 10.92 7.99 -16.30
CA THR A 7 11.48 7.84 -17.66
C THR A 7 10.49 8.04 -18.79
N SER A 8 9.20 8.10 -18.52
CA SER A 8 8.20 8.37 -19.55
C SER A 8 7.61 9.77 -19.38
N ARG A 9 8.30 10.79 -19.89
CA ARG A 9 7.76 12.16 -19.99
C ARG A 9 6.37 12.25 -20.68
N GLY A 10 5.77 11.17 -21.11
CA GLY A 10 4.44 11.11 -21.72
C GLY A 10 3.46 10.12 -21.07
N LEU A 11 3.92 9.10 -20.32
CA LEU A 11 3.02 8.09 -19.72
C LEU A 11 2.36 8.58 -18.42
N GLY A 12 3.02 9.44 -17.65
CA GLY A 12 2.45 10.07 -16.45
C GLY A 12 1.24 10.93 -16.78
N ASP A 13 1.29 11.68 -17.88
CA ASP A 13 0.19 12.53 -18.34
C ASP A 13 -1.00 11.73 -18.88
N VAL A 14 -0.74 10.61 -19.56
CA VAL A 14 -1.81 9.71 -20.04
C VAL A 14 -2.55 9.10 -18.86
N TYR A 15 -1.84 8.66 -17.82
CA TYR A 15 -2.48 8.10 -16.62
C TYR A 15 -3.32 9.13 -15.86
N LYS A 16 -2.82 10.37 -15.72
CA LYS A 16 -3.56 11.45 -15.07
C LYS A 16 -4.81 11.83 -15.86
N ARG A 17 -4.71 11.93 -17.19
CA ARG A 17 -5.87 12.17 -18.06
C ARG A 17 -6.88 11.02 -17.99
N GLN A 18 -6.43 9.77 -17.88
CA GLN A 18 -7.32 8.62 -17.70
C GLN A 18 -8.14 8.74 -16.42
N ASN A 19 -7.49 9.08 -15.30
CA ASN A 19 -8.20 9.23 -14.01
C ASN A 19 -9.22 10.38 -14.03
N ILE A 20 -8.90 11.49 -14.69
CA ILE A 20 -9.84 12.61 -14.86
C ILE A 20 -10.98 12.22 -15.79
N ALA A 21 -10.70 11.51 -16.88
CA ALA A 21 -11.74 11.04 -17.80
C ALA A 21 -12.69 10.01 -17.13
N ASN A 22 -12.16 9.12 -16.26
CA ASN A 22 -13.01 8.22 -15.46
C ASN A 22 -13.95 9.02 -14.57
N LEU A 23 -13.45 10.06 -13.89
CA LEU A 23 -14.30 10.93 -13.08
C LEU A 23 -15.38 11.64 -13.92
N PHE A 24 -15.08 12.07 -15.14
CA PHE A 24 -16.09 12.65 -16.03
C PHE A 24 -17.15 11.63 -16.42
N LEU A 25 -16.77 10.38 -16.71
CA LEU A 25 -17.72 9.33 -17.00
C LEU A 25 -18.66 9.08 -15.80
N ASP A 26 -18.10 8.96 -14.59
CA ASP A 26 -18.88 8.79 -13.37
C ASP A 26 -19.89 9.94 -13.19
N GLU A 27 -19.45 11.19 -13.36
CA GLU A 27 -20.32 12.36 -13.23
C GLU A 27 -21.48 12.35 -14.25
N TRP A 28 -21.21 11.99 -15.51
CA TRP A 28 -22.24 11.92 -16.55
C TRP A 28 -23.21 10.74 -16.37
N ILE A 29 -22.73 9.62 -15.88
CA ILE A 29 -23.59 8.47 -15.56
C ILE A 29 -24.52 8.82 -14.40
N HIS A 30 -24.00 9.50 -13.37
CA HIS A 30 -24.76 9.82 -12.17
C HIS A 30 -25.70 11.02 -12.34
N ALA A 31 -25.47 11.88 -13.33
CA ALA A 31 -26.27 13.09 -13.48
C ALA A 31 -27.67 12.83 -14.06
N GLU A 32 -28.70 13.42 -13.45
CA GLU A 32 -30.05 13.49 -14.01
C GLU A 32 -30.18 14.57 -15.08
N GLY A 33 -29.25 15.51 -15.18
CA GLY A 33 -29.25 16.66 -16.09
C GLY A 33 -27.89 17.04 -16.62
N GLU A 34 -27.72 18.31 -17.00
CA GLU A 34 -26.45 18.82 -17.51
C GLU A 34 -25.36 18.87 -16.45
N VAL A 35 -24.15 18.45 -16.82
CA VAL A 35 -22.96 18.43 -15.96
C VAL A 35 -22.08 19.65 -16.27
N ASP A 36 -21.66 20.38 -15.23
CA ASP A 36 -20.76 21.53 -15.37
C ASP A 36 -19.30 21.07 -15.41
N TYR A 37 -18.64 21.32 -16.53
CA TYR A 37 -17.21 21.02 -16.73
C TYR A 37 -16.31 21.61 -15.64
N LEU A 38 -16.53 22.87 -15.25
CA LEU A 38 -15.68 23.53 -14.24
C LEU A 38 -15.86 22.91 -12.85
N LYS A 39 -17.09 22.49 -12.53
CA LYS A 39 -17.36 21.75 -11.28
C LYS A 39 -16.61 20.41 -11.27
N CYS A 40 -16.65 19.66 -12.38
CA CYS A 40 -15.93 18.40 -12.52
C CYS A 40 -14.40 18.58 -12.44
N MET A 41 -13.86 19.61 -13.08
CA MET A 41 -12.42 19.91 -13.00
C MET A 41 -11.99 20.30 -11.58
N ARG A 42 -12.83 21.04 -10.84
CA ARG A 42 -12.55 21.33 -9.41
C ARG A 42 -12.56 20.05 -8.57
N LYS A 43 -13.50 19.14 -8.83
CA LYS A 43 -13.57 17.83 -8.17
C LYS A 43 -12.32 16.99 -8.49
N ALA A 44 -11.88 16.97 -9.76
CA ALA A 44 -10.65 16.30 -10.19
C ALA A 44 -9.41 16.90 -9.51
N PHE A 45 -9.32 18.22 -9.40
CA PHE A 45 -8.21 18.89 -8.74
C PHE A 45 -8.16 18.55 -7.23
N ARG A 46 -9.31 18.52 -6.55
CA ARG A 46 -9.39 18.12 -5.14
C ARG A 46 -9.02 16.65 -4.92
N ARG A 47 -9.30 15.77 -5.90
CA ARG A 47 -8.99 14.35 -5.80
C ARG A 47 -7.50 14.05 -6.09
N TYR A 48 -6.85 14.85 -6.94
CA TYR A 48 -5.48 14.62 -7.40
C TYR A 48 -4.57 15.88 -7.28
N PRO A 49 -4.56 16.59 -6.13
CA PRO A 49 -3.87 17.87 -6.02
C PRO A 49 -2.35 17.72 -6.13
N ILE A 50 -1.78 16.69 -5.49
CA ILE A 50 -0.35 16.42 -5.44
C ILE A 50 0.17 15.99 -6.82
N GLU A 51 -0.54 15.07 -7.45
CA GLU A 51 -0.19 14.54 -8.77
C GLU A 51 -0.20 15.64 -9.84
N LEU A 52 -1.19 16.53 -9.79
CA LEU A 52 -1.28 17.67 -10.70
C LEU A 52 -0.22 18.74 -10.39
N ALA A 53 0.07 19.01 -9.13
CA ALA A 53 1.11 19.96 -8.74
C ALA A 53 2.51 19.47 -9.11
N ALA A 54 2.80 18.17 -8.95
CA ALA A 54 4.09 17.56 -9.27
C ALA A 54 4.33 17.32 -10.76
N CYS A 55 3.31 17.53 -11.63
CA CYS A 55 3.44 17.29 -13.06
C CYS A 55 4.36 18.32 -13.71
N ALA A 56 5.53 17.87 -14.19
CA ALA A 56 6.52 18.74 -14.82
C ALA A 56 6.01 19.37 -16.13
N ASP A 57 5.25 18.62 -16.93
CA ASP A 57 4.71 19.12 -18.19
C ASP A 57 3.72 20.28 -18.02
N LEU A 58 2.98 20.30 -16.89
CA LEU A 58 2.09 21.41 -16.56
C LEU A 58 2.81 22.69 -16.10
N ARG A 59 4.13 22.70 -15.99
CA ARG A 59 4.93 23.91 -15.74
C ARG A 59 5.17 24.71 -17.02
N ASP A 60 5.09 24.06 -18.19
CA ASP A 60 5.13 24.68 -19.50
C ASP A 60 3.73 25.16 -19.87
N ARG A 61 3.57 26.46 -20.16
CA ARG A 61 2.25 27.08 -20.45
C ARG A 61 1.55 26.48 -21.67
N GLU A 62 2.29 26.10 -22.70
CA GLU A 62 1.71 25.51 -23.91
C GLU A 62 1.19 24.09 -23.63
N LYS A 63 1.95 23.28 -22.91
CA LYS A 63 1.55 21.94 -22.49
C LYS A 63 0.43 21.98 -21.46
N GLU A 64 0.44 22.94 -20.55
CA GLU A 64 -0.66 23.15 -19.59
C GLU A 64 -1.97 23.46 -20.33
N ARG A 65 -1.94 24.37 -21.27
CA ARG A 65 -3.09 24.68 -22.12
C ARG A 65 -3.59 23.45 -22.88
N GLN A 66 -2.67 22.74 -23.53
CA GLN A 66 -3.00 21.50 -24.25
C GLN A 66 -3.62 20.44 -23.35
N PHE A 67 -3.15 20.33 -22.10
CA PHE A 67 -3.72 19.40 -21.12
C PHE A 67 -5.17 19.73 -20.78
N PHE A 68 -5.49 21.01 -20.55
CA PHE A 68 -6.86 21.43 -20.25
C PHE A 68 -7.78 21.35 -21.48
N ASP A 69 -7.26 21.65 -22.68
CA ASP A 69 -7.97 21.47 -23.94
C ASP A 69 -8.30 19.98 -24.16
N ASP A 70 -7.33 19.08 -23.91
CA ASP A 70 -7.54 17.63 -23.96
C ASP A 70 -8.60 17.18 -22.92
N CYS A 71 -8.56 17.69 -21.68
CA CYS A 71 -9.56 17.38 -20.66
C CYS A 71 -10.96 17.84 -21.09
N LYS A 72 -11.07 19.03 -21.67
CA LYS A 72 -12.36 19.53 -22.21
C LYS A 72 -12.88 18.66 -23.35
N LEU A 73 -12.00 18.25 -24.26
CA LEU A 73 -12.30 17.33 -25.34
C LEU A 73 -12.86 15.99 -24.80
N HIS A 74 -12.18 15.40 -23.80
CA HIS A 74 -12.65 14.17 -23.17
C HIS A 74 -14.03 14.34 -22.54
N PHE A 75 -14.25 15.45 -21.82
CA PHE A 75 -15.53 15.75 -21.21
C PHE A 75 -16.66 15.85 -22.25
N ASP A 76 -16.43 16.58 -23.35
CA ASP A 76 -17.45 16.76 -24.40
C ASP A 76 -17.76 15.46 -25.14
N HIS A 77 -16.75 14.63 -25.43
CA HIS A 77 -16.95 13.33 -26.07
C HIS A 77 -17.66 12.31 -25.16
N ILE A 78 -17.36 12.32 -23.85
CA ILE A 78 -18.09 11.49 -22.88
C ILE A 78 -19.54 11.93 -22.82
N ARG A 79 -19.83 13.25 -22.77
CA ARG A 79 -21.18 13.78 -22.85
C ARG A 79 -21.93 13.26 -24.06
N GLU A 80 -21.37 13.43 -25.27
CA GLU A 80 -21.97 12.97 -26.52
C GLU A 80 -22.19 11.44 -26.50
N THR A 81 -21.23 10.69 -25.97
CA THR A 81 -21.38 9.23 -25.86
C THR A 81 -22.52 8.83 -24.94
N VAL A 82 -22.64 9.43 -23.76
CA VAL A 82 -23.67 9.07 -22.76
C VAL A 82 -25.04 9.55 -23.19
N ASN A 83 -25.15 10.79 -23.74
CA ASN A 83 -26.46 11.38 -24.07
C ASN A 83 -26.97 10.90 -25.43
N ASP A 84 -26.11 10.66 -26.42
CA ASP A 84 -26.52 10.38 -27.79
C ASP A 84 -26.23 8.92 -28.18
N THR A 85 -24.98 8.44 -28.00
CA THR A 85 -24.57 7.13 -28.50
C THR A 85 -25.21 5.99 -27.70
N PHE A 86 -25.41 6.13 -26.39
CA PHE A 86 -26.06 5.11 -25.55
C PHE A 86 -27.47 4.78 -26.05
N HIS A 87 -28.18 5.78 -26.56
CA HIS A 87 -29.57 5.67 -27.06
C HIS A 87 -29.64 5.32 -28.55
N ALA A 88 -28.50 5.28 -29.26
CA ALA A 88 -28.46 4.99 -30.66
C ALA A 88 -28.78 3.50 -30.94
N ALA A 89 -29.46 3.24 -32.07
CA ALA A 89 -29.85 1.88 -32.46
C ALA A 89 -28.63 0.91 -32.49
N GLY A 90 -28.73 -0.19 -31.78
CA GLY A 90 -27.70 -1.24 -31.70
C GLY A 90 -26.79 -1.20 -30.47
N TYR A 91 -26.77 -0.10 -29.71
CA TYR A 91 -26.02 -0.04 -28.45
C TYR A 91 -26.88 -0.47 -27.25
N GLU A 92 -28.09 0.07 -27.09
CA GLU A 92 -29.05 -0.32 -26.04
C GLU A 92 -28.44 -0.24 -24.64
N LEU A 93 -27.79 0.89 -24.33
CA LEU A 93 -27.15 1.15 -23.05
C LEU A 93 -28.03 2.09 -22.23
N ASP A 94 -28.25 1.76 -20.97
CA ASP A 94 -29.01 2.59 -20.02
C ASP A 94 -28.10 3.01 -18.85
N LYS A 95 -27.84 4.32 -18.75
CA LYS A 95 -27.01 4.85 -17.66
C LYS A 95 -27.69 4.68 -16.29
N THR A 96 -29.02 4.57 -16.21
CA THR A 96 -29.73 4.36 -14.96
C THR A 96 -29.62 2.94 -14.43
N ASP A 97 -29.24 1.99 -15.29
CA ASP A 97 -28.97 0.59 -14.93
C ASP A 97 -27.47 0.27 -14.89
N ALA A 98 -26.65 1.30 -14.64
CA ALA A 98 -25.20 1.20 -14.60
C ALA A 98 -24.69 0.65 -13.27
N VAL A 99 -23.66 -0.22 -13.34
CA VAL A 99 -22.78 -0.60 -12.25
C VAL A 99 -21.40 -0.03 -12.56
N LEU A 100 -20.85 0.76 -11.65
CA LEU A 100 -19.55 1.39 -11.80
C LEU A 100 -18.47 0.62 -11.06
N GLU A 101 -17.35 0.46 -11.72
CA GLU A 101 -16.16 -0.22 -11.20
C GLU A 101 -16.40 -1.63 -10.60
N PRO A 102 -17.32 -2.48 -11.16
CA PRO A 102 -17.50 -3.84 -10.67
C PRO A 102 -16.22 -4.66 -10.84
N SER A 103 -15.92 -5.48 -9.84
CA SER A 103 -14.75 -6.34 -9.85
C SER A 103 -15.13 -7.82 -9.97
N TYR A 104 -14.25 -8.60 -10.57
CA TYR A 104 -14.44 -10.03 -10.78
C TYR A 104 -13.16 -10.79 -10.48
N ILE A 105 -13.29 -11.95 -9.87
CA ILE A 105 -12.21 -12.91 -9.64
C ILE A 105 -12.54 -14.17 -10.44
N CYS A 106 -11.66 -14.55 -11.37
CA CYS A 106 -11.83 -15.71 -12.22
C CYS A 106 -10.74 -16.75 -11.94
N GLU A 107 -11.04 -17.71 -11.10
CA GLU A 107 -10.14 -18.81 -10.75
C GLU A 107 -9.74 -19.61 -11.98
N ALA A 108 -10.70 -20.00 -12.82
CA ALA A 108 -10.49 -20.82 -14.01
C ALA A 108 -9.45 -20.25 -14.98
N LEU A 109 -9.36 -18.91 -15.06
CA LEU A 109 -8.35 -18.22 -15.88
C LEU A 109 -7.17 -17.69 -15.06
N GLY A 110 -7.21 -17.77 -13.72
CA GLY A 110 -6.23 -17.15 -12.82
C GLY A 110 -6.10 -15.65 -13.06
N LEU A 111 -7.22 -14.96 -13.24
CA LEU A 111 -7.29 -13.53 -13.52
C LEU A 111 -8.27 -12.85 -12.59
N GLN A 112 -7.99 -11.61 -12.28
CA GLN A 112 -8.95 -10.69 -11.67
C GLN A 112 -9.02 -9.41 -12.50
N GLY A 113 -10.17 -8.76 -12.50
CA GLY A 113 -10.35 -7.53 -13.26
C GLY A 113 -11.41 -6.64 -12.67
N ARG A 114 -11.33 -5.35 -13.04
CA ARG A 114 -12.29 -4.32 -12.71
C ARG A 114 -12.68 -3.61 -14.00
N LEU A 115 -13.97 -3.55 -14.27
CA LEU A 115 -14.54 -2.86 -15.42
C LEU A 115 -14.79 -1.40 -15.06
N ASP A 116 -14.75 -0.49 -16.04
CA ASP A 116 -15.10 0.91 -15.80
C ASP A 116 -16.63 1.08 -15.68
N TYR A 117 -17.38 0.38 -16.54
CA TYR A 117 -18.85 0.45 -16.59
C TYR A 117 -19.44 -0.89 -17.02
N MET A 118 -20.58 -1.28 -16.43
CA MET A 118 -21.33 -2.47 -16.81
C MET A 118 -22.84 -2.21 -16.62
N GLN A 119 -23.68 -2.80 -17.48
CA GLN A 119 -25.10 -2.93 -17.23
C GLN A 119 -25.36 -3.97 -16.13
N ARG A 120 -26.30 -3.71 -15.24
CA ARG A 120 -26.60 -4.58 -14.10
C ARG A 120 -26.94 -6.04 -14.50
N ASP A 121 -27.61 -6.22 -15.62
CA ASP A 121 -27.92 -7.55 -16.20
C ASP A 121 -26.73 -8.21 -16.87
N MET A 122 -25.54 -7.58 -16.84
CA MET A 122 -24.31 -8.00 -17.51
C MET A 122 -24.41 -8.17 -19.03
N SER A 123 -25.48 -7.64 -19.66
CA SER A 123 -25.67 -7.72 -21.10
C SER A 123 -24.61 -6.94 -21.90
N SER A 124 -24.05 -5.88 -21.28
CA SER A 124 -23.02 -5.06 -21.91
C SER A 124 -22.10 -4.40 -20.91
N PHE A 125 -20.87 -4.11 -21.35
CA PHE A 125 -19.91 -3.35 -20.58
C PHE A 125 -19.05 -2.43 -21.45
N ILE A 126 -18.46 -1.43 -20.83
CA ILE A 126 -17.56 -0.46 -21.47
C ILE A 126 -16.24 -0.43 -20.72
N GLU A 127 -15.16 -0.49 -21.45
CA GLU A 127 -13.80 -0.16 -20.99
C GLU A 127 -13.38 1.17 -21.61
N MET A 128 -12.94 2.12 -20.80
CA MET A 128 -12.62 3.46 -21.24
C MET A 128 -11.12 3.71 -21.36
N LYS A 129 -10.72 4.44 -22.39
CA LYS A 129 -9.33 4.84 -22.67
C LYS A 129 -9.25 6.30 -23.05
N SER A 130 -8.40 7.07 -22.36
CA SER A 130 -8.13 8.48 -22.67
C SER A 130 -7.02 8.68 -23.70
N GLY A 131 -6.31 7.62 -24.07
CA GLY A 131 -5.25 7.65 -25.07
C GLY A 131 -5.76 7.72 -26.52
N LYS A 132 -4.81 7.81 -27.46
CA LYS A 132 -5.13 7.69 -28.89
C LYS A 132 -5.31 6.24 -29.29
N ALA A 133 -6.24 5.97 -30.19
CA ALA A 133 -6.33 4.74 -30.97
C ALA A 133 -5.29 4.72 -32.09
N ASP A 134 -5.22 3.64 -32.86
CA ASP A 134 -4.37 3.57 -34.04
C ASP A 134 -5.06 4.27 -35.22
N GLU A 135 -4.38 5.27 -35.78
CA GLU A 135 -4.87 6.06 -36.92
C GLU A 135 -4.20 5.58 -38.22
N TYR A 136 -4.96 5.05 -39.15
CA TYR A 136 -4.47 4.61 -40.46
C TYR A 136 -4.62 5.69 -41.48
N ALA A 137 -3.49 6.28 -41.93
CA ALA A 137 -3.43 7.42 -42.85
C ALA A 137 -4.15 7.20 -44.20
N ILE A 138 -4.27 5.94 -44.66
CA ILE A 138 -4.79 5.63 -46.01
C ILE A 138 -6.33 5.68 -46.09
N ARG A 139 -7.06 5.66 -44.96
CA ARG A 139 -8.53 5.63 -44.94
C ARG A 139 -9.19 6.55 -43.91
N GLY A 140 -8.44 7.33 -43.16
CA GLY A 140 -8.98 8.11 -42.04
C GLY A 140 -9.69 7.23 -40.98
N LYS A 141 -9.43 5.91 -40.96
CA LYS A 141 -10.07 4.95 -40.09
C LYS A 141 -9.28 4.85 -38.78
N VAL A 142 -9.97 5.07 -37.69
CA VAL A 142 -9.43 4.90 -36.35
C VAL A 142 -9.77 3.48 -35.87
N GLU A 143 -8.78 2.73 -35.40
CA GLU A 143 -8.97 1.39 -34.88
C GLU A 143 -8.42 1.26 -33.45
N PRO A 144 -9.12 0.50 -32.58
CA PRO A 144 -8.62 0.21 -31.25
C PRO A 144 -7.28 -0.50 -31.25
N LYS A 145 -6.38 -0.13 -30.35
CA LYS A 145 -5.08 -0.78 -30.17
C LYS A 145 -5.26 -2.25 -29.75
N GLU A 146 -4.35 -3.11 -30.22
CA GLU A 146 -4.42 -4.56 -29.97
C GLU A 146 -4.46 -4.89 -28.48
N ASN A 147 -3.66 -4.24 -27.64
CA ASN A 147 -3.66 -4.45 -26.19
C ASN A 147 -5.00 -4.11 -25.53
N ASN A 148 -5.70 -3.07 -25.99
CA ASN A 148 -7.01 -2.70 -25.48
C ASN A 148 -8.10 -3.67 -25.95
N LYS A 149 -8.01 -4.16 -27.20
CA LYS A 149 -8.87 -5.26 -27.69
C LYS A 149 -8.70 -6.52 -26.84
N VAL A 150 -7.45 -6.86 -26.52
CA VAL A 150 -7.13 -8.02 -25.66
C VAL A 150 -7.75 -7.85 -24.28
N GLN A 151 -7.66 -6.68 -23.66
CA GLN A 151 -8.27 -6.44 -22.34
C GLN A 151 -9.79 -6.70 -22.36
N MET A 152 -10.47 -6.22 -23.39
CA MET A 152 -11.90 -6.47 -23.59
C MET A 152 -12.23 -7.96 -23.71
N LEU A 153 -11.43 -8.69 -24.49
CA LEU A 153 -11.61 -10.13 -24.69
C LEU A 153 -11.39 -10.91 -23.40
N LEU A 154 -10.44 -10.49 -22.56
CA LEU A 154 -10.22 -11.08 -21.26
C LEU A 154 -11.42 -10.84 -20.32
N TYR A 155 -12.02 -9.65 -20.31
CA TYR A 155 -13.22 -9.41 -19.53
C TYR A 155 -14.42 -10.28 -20.03
N GLN A 156 -14.61 -10.42 -21.34
CA GLN A 156 -15.62 -11.34 -21.86
C GLN A 156 -15.36 -12.78 -21.42
N ALA A 157 -14.10 -13.23 -21.44
CA ALA A 157 -13.72 -14.55 -20.96
C ALA A 157 -13.95 -14.70 -19.45
N VAL A 158 -13.60 -13.69 -18.65
CA VAL A 158 -13.87 -13.67 -17.19
C VAL A 158 -15.35 -13.80 -16.92
N LEU A 159 -16.20 -13.01 -17.57
CA LEU A 159 -17.66 -13.11 -17.41
C LEU A 159 -18.22 -14.48 -17.83
N GLN A 160 -17.66 -15.08 -18.86
CA GLN A 160 -18.06 -16.42 -19.28
C GLN A 160 -17.69 -17.49 -18.24
N TYR A 161 -16.44 -17.47 -17.75
CA TYR A 161 -15.94 -18.53 -16.87
C TYR A 161 -16.31 -18.33 -15.40
N SER A 162 -16.51 -17.10 -14.94
CA SER A 162 -16.93 -16.81 -13.57
C SER A 162 -18.45 -16.75 -13.42
N MET A 163 -19.15 -16.07 -14.35
CA MET A 163 -20.58 -15.80 -14.24
C MET A 163 -21.44 -16.69 -15.11
N GLY A 164 -20.83 -17.61 -15.89
CA GLY A 164 -21.57 -18.48 -16.82
C GLY A 164 -22.24 -17.76 -17.99
N MET A 165 -21.87 -16.51 -18.25
CA MET A 165 -22.47 -15.71 -19.33
C MET A 165 -22.03 -16.21 -20.70
N ASP A 166 -22.98 -16.34 -21.63
CA ASP A 166 -22.64 -16.63 -23.04
C ASP A 166 -21.96 -15.39 -23.65
N HIS A 167 -20.67 -15.50 -23.94
CA HIS A 167 -19.87 -14.42 -24.53
C HIS A 167 -20.47 -13.84 -25.84
N ARG A 168 -21.33 -14.58 -26.54
CA ARG A 168 -22.03 -14.11 -27.75
C ARG A 168 -23.17 -13.16 -27.43
N LYS A 169 -23.68 -13.20 -26.21
CA LYS A 169 -24.76 -12.36 -25.72
C LYS A 169 -24.26 -11.10 -25.00
N VAL A 170 -22.99 -11.12 -24.52
CA VAL A 170 -22.39 -9.98 -23.83
C VAL A 170 -21.77 -9.04 -24.85
N LYS A 171 -22.33 -7.82 -24.96
CA LYS A 171 -21.81 -6.76 -25.81
C LYS A 171 -20.67 -6.03 -25.07
N ALA A 172 -19.49 -5.97 -25.67
CA ALA A 172 -18.32 -5.34 -25.10
C ALA A 172 -17.88 -4.16 -25.95
N TYR A 173 -17.65 -3.00 -25.32
CA TYR A 173 -17.33 -1.77 -26.00
C TYR A 173 -16.05 -1.14 -25.45
N LEU A 174 -15.23 -0.55 -26.36
CA LEU A 174 -14.12 0.34 -26.03
C LEU A 174 -14.56 1.78 -26.30
N LEU A 175 -14.52 2.60 -25.26
CA LEU A 175 -14.68 4.05 -25.37
C LEU A 175 -13.30 4.70 -25.38
N TYR A 176 -12.91 5.23 -26.54
CA TYR A 176 -11.78 6.17 -26.60
C TYR A 176 -12.33 7.58 -26.44
N THR A 177 -12.12 8.19 -25.28
CA THR A 177 -12.68 9.51 -24.97
C THR A 177 -12.07 10.64 -25.81
N ARG A 178 -11.03 10.35 -26.57
CA ARG A 178 -10.48 11.25 -27.58
C ARG A 178 -11.35 11.32 -28.86
N TYR A 179 -12.30 10.39 -29.01
CA TYR A 179 -13.23 10.31 -30.13
C TYR A 179 -14.62 9.97 -29.55
N PRO A 180 -15.71 10.55 -30.08
CA PRO A 180 -17.06 10.26 -29.56
C PRO A 180 -17.60 8.93 -30.11
N LEU A 181 -16.86 7.85 -29.99
CA LEU A 181 -17.15 6.56 -30.61
C LEU A 181 -16.98 5.40 -29.63
N LEU A 182 -17.98 4.55 -29.57
CA LEU A 182 -17.92 3.24 -28.94
C LEU A 182 -17.54 2.19 -29.99
N TYR A 183 -16.42 1.50 -29.75
CA TYR A 183 -15.93 0.43 -30.61
C TYR A 183 -16.39 -0.91 -30.10
N PRO A 184 -17.26 -1.64 -30.84
CA PRO A 184 -17.68 -2.98 -30.43
C PRO A 184 -16.52 -3.95 -30.54
N SER A 185 -16.34 -4.78 -29.52
CA SER A 185 -15.40 -5.88 -29.54
C SER A 185 -16.03 -7.12 -30.18
N ARG A 186 -15.26 -7.81 -31.02
CA ARG A 186 -15.66 -9.13 -31.56
C ARG A 186 -14.89 -10.21 -30.83
N PRO A 187 -15.56 -11.22 -30.26
CA PRO A 187 -14.90 -12.32 -29.58
C PRO A 187 -13.87 -13.02 -30.49
N SER A 188 -12.66 -13.25 -29.96
CA SER A 188 -11.59 -13.97 -30.65
C SER A 188 -10.86 -14.90 -29.67
N TRP A 189 -11.30 -16.14 -29.64
CA TRP A 189 -10.71 -17.16 -28.75
C TRP A 189 -9.24 -17.45 -29.06
N ALA A 190 -8.83 -17.32 -30.32
CA ALA A 190 -7.43 -17.48 -30.69
C ALA A 190 -6.56 -16.41 -30.00
N MET A 191 -7.04 -15.17 -29.88
CA MET A 191 -6.35 -14.09 -29.17
C MET A 191 -6.38 -14.32 -27.66
N VAL A 192 -7.50 -14.73 -27.08
CA VAL A 192 -7.61 -15.08 -25.66
C VAL A 192 -6.60 -16.16 -25.29
N ARG A 193 -6.52 -17.28 -26.08
CA ARG A 193 -5.53 -18.35 -25.83
C ARG A 193 -4.11 -17.81 -25.82
N ARG A 194 -3.73 -17.00 -26.81
CA ARG A 194 -2.38 -16.40 -26.87
C ARG A 194 -2.03 -15.56 -25.65
N VAL A 195 -3.02 -14.85 -25.08
CA VAL A 195 -2.81 -14.05 -23.88
C VAL A 195 -2.72 -14.91 -22.63
N ILE A 196 -3.53 -15.97 -22.55
CA ILE A 196 -3.41 -16.96 -21.49
C ILE A 196 -2.06 -17.68 -21.54
N ASP A 197 -1.56 -18.01 -22.73
CA ASP A 197 -0.20 -18.58 -22.89
C ASP A 197 0.88 -17.59 -22.42
N LEU A 198 0.71 -16.31 -22.70
CA LEU A 198 1.61 -15.27 -22.17
C LEU A 198 1.54 -15.19 -20.64
N ARG A 199 0.33 -15.18 -20.06
CA ARG A 199 0.13 -15.23 -18.60
C ARG A 199 0.80 -16.45 -18.00
N ASN A 200 0.64 -17.64 -18.62
CA ASN A 200 1.26 -18.87 -18.15
C ASN A 200 2.80 -18.78 -18.14
N ARG A 201 3.41 -18.16 -19.16
CA ARG A 201 4.86 -17.93 -19.19
C ARG A 201 5.31 -17.00 -18.05
N ILE A 202 4.59 -15.91 -17.80
CA ILE A 202 4.90 -14.97 -16.69
C ILE A 202 4.82 -15.72 -15.35
N VAL A 203 3.75 -16.47 -15.11
CA VAL A 203 3.58 -17.24 -13.87
C VAL A 203 4.67 -18.31 -13.73
N ALA A 204 5.05 -18.97 -14.84
CA ALA A 204 6.11 -19.99 -14.82
C ALA A 204 7.48 -19.37 -14.48
N ASP A 205 7.77 -18.16 -14.94
CA ASP A 205 9.01 -17.44 -14.58
C ASP A 205 9.01 -17.06 -13.09
N GLU A 206 7.90 -16.52 -12.55
CA GLU A 206 7.74 -16.23 -11.13
C GLU A 206 7.84 -17.49 -10.27
N TYR A 207 7.16 -18.57 -10.67
CA TYR A 207 7.25 -19.87 -10.01
C TYR A 207 8.66 -20.47 -10.08
N GLY A 208 9.35 -20.26 -11.19
CA GLY A 208 10.75 -20.68 -11.35
C GLY A 208 11.69 -19.99 -10.34
N VAL A 209 11.47 -18.73 -10.01
CA VAL A 209 12.20 -18.01 -8.94
C VAL A 209 11.91 -18.64 -7.58
N GLN A 210 10.62 -18.93 -7.31
CA GLN A 210 10.19 -19.57 -6.06
C GLN A 210 10.81 -20.96 -5.90
N LEU A 211 10.70 -21.81 -6.93
CA LEU A 211 11.09 -23.21 -6.88
C LEU A 211 12.61 -23.41 -6.83
N ARG A 212 13.34 -22.65 -7.64
CA ARG A 212 14.82 -22.83 -7.75
C ARG A 212 15.59 -22.17 -6.63
N ASN A 213 15.04 -21.15 -6.01
CA ASN A 213 15.67 -20.39 -4.92
C ASN A 213 17.15 -20.06 -5.19
N SER A 214 17.50 -19.70 -6.43
CA SER A 214 18.86 -19.47 -6.90
C SER A 214 19.04 -18.04 -7.38
N LEU A 215 20.10 -17.38 -6.89
CA LEU A 215 20.48 -16.04 -7.33
C LEU A 215 20.94 -16.04 -8.80
N GLU A 216 21.58 -17.12 -9.26
CA GLU A 216 22.02 -17.25 -10.65
C GLU A 216 20.80 -17.31 -11.59
N TYR A 217 19.77 -18.07 -11.23
CA TYR A 217 18.55 -18.11 -12.02
C TYR A 217 17.86 -16.75 -12.08
N THR A 218 17.78 -16.06 -10.95
CA THR A 218 17.22 -14.71 -10.88
C THR A 218 18.02 -13.72 -11.72
N ALA A 219 19.36 -13.77 -11.63
CA ALA A 219 20.27 -12.96 -12.43
C ALA A 219 20.07 -13.21 -13.93
N GLN A 220 20.05 -14.48 -14.35
CA GLN A 220 19.80 -14.84 -15.74
C GLN A 220 18.50 -14.26 -16.25
N LYS A 221 17.40 -14.42 -15.52
CA LYS A 221 16.08 -13.91 -15.93
C LYS A 221 16.03 -12.39 -16.06
N LEU A 222 16.69 -11.67 -15.18
CA LEU A 222 16.73 -10.21 -15.22
C LEU A 222 17.69 -9.70 -16.32
N GLU A 223 18.77 -10.39 -16.59
CA GLU A 223 19.73 -10.07 -17.66
C GLU A 223 19.17 -10.42 -19.06
N GLU A 224 18.20 -11.32 -19.16
CA GLU A 224 17.46 -11.63 -20.39
C GLU A 224 16.45 -10.54 -20.77
N ILE A 225 16.14 -9.56 -19.91
CA ILE A 225 15.27 -8.40 -20.21
C ILE A 225 16.00 -7.45 -21.16
N LYS A 226 16.20 -7.85 -22.41
CA LYS A 226 16.85 -7.07 -23.46
C LYS A 226 15.90 -6.84 -24.62
N ALA A 227 16.02 -5.67 -25.26
CA ALA A 227 15.18 -5.33 -26.42
C ALA A 227 15.25 -6.39 -27.54
N SER A 228 16.43 -6.96 -27.77
CA SER A 228 16.64 -8.03 -28.75
C SER A 228 15.95 -9.36 -28.41
N VAL A 229 15.82 -9.67 -27.09
CA VAL A 229 15.16 -10.89 -26.60
C VAL A 229 13.66 -10.70 -26.55
N LEU A 230 13.19 -9.56 -26.03
CA LEU A 230 11.76 -9.30 -25.84
C LEU A 230 11.02 -8.95 -27.13
N ASN A 231 11.72 -8.53 -28.17
CA ASN A 231 11.14 -8.20 -29.47
C ASN A 231 11.11 -9.41 -30.42
N GLU A 232 10.57 -10.53 -29.96
CA GLU A 232 10.44 -11.77 -30.77
C GLU A 232 9.73 -11.55 -32.12
N ARG A 233 8.84 -10.55 -32.20
CA ARG A 233 8.03 -10.25 -33.40
C ARG A 233 8.68 -9.25 -34.32
N GLY A 234 9.85 -8.73 -34.02
CA GLY A 234 10.52 -7.71 -34.83
C GLY A 234 9.74 -6.40 -34.95
N LEU A 235 9.10 -5.95 -33.89
CA LEU A 235 8.37 -4.68 -33.88
C LEU A 235 9.33 -3.53 -34.19
N SER A 236 8.96 -2.66 -35.12
CA SER A 236 9.75 -1.50 -35.57
C SER A 236 8.93 -0.21 -35.65
N GLY A 237 7.69 -0.22 -35.15
CA GLY A 237 6.82 0.94 -35.20
C GLY A 237 7.15 2.00 -34.13
N ARG A 238 6.62 3.23 -34.30
CA ARG A 238 6.86 4.38 -33.40
C ARG A 238 6.64 4.04 -31.92
N PHE A 239 5.64 3.20 -31.58
CA PHE A 239 5.39 2.81 -30.19
C PHE A 239 6.55 2.01 -29.59
N TRP A 240 7.14 1.08 -30.36
CA TRP A 240 8.32 0.33 -29.96
C TRP A 240 9.53 1.25 -29.74
N GLU A 241 9.86 2.06 -30.76
CA GLU A 241 11.05 2.90 -30.74
C GLU A 241 10.97 4.08 -29.74
N THR A 242 9.75 4.58 -29.45
CA THR A 242 9.59 5.73 -28.58
C THR A 242 9.34 5.35 -27.11
N TYR A 243 8.71 4.22 -26.85
CA TYR A 243 8.25 3.88 -25.49
C TYR A 243 8.77 2.55 -24.95
N LEU A 244 8.68 1.45 -25.71
CA LEU A 244 9.03 0.14 -25.17
C LEU A 244 10.54 -0.09 -25.12
N ARG A 245 11.20 0.08 -26.26
CA ARG A 245 12.65 -0.10 -26.36
C ARG A 245 13.43 0.81 -25.40
N PRO A 246 13.18 2.14 -25.31
CA PRO A 246 13.89 2.99 -24.37
C PRO A 246 13.70 2.59 -22.90
N SER A 247 12.51 2.07 -22.53
CA SER A 247 12.26 1.58 -21.16
C SER A 247 13.10 0.33 -20.85
N ILE A 248 13.21 -0.60 -21.82
CA ILE A 248 14.01 -1.81 -21.68
C ILE A 248 15.50 -1.45 -21.62
N ASP A 249 15.96 -0.63 -22.57
CA ASP A 249 17.36 -0.21 -22.66
C ASP A 249 17.79 0.55 -21.38
N ASN A 250 16.97 1.47 -20.86
CA ASN A 250 17.22 2.17 -19.61
C ASN A 250 17.32 1.24 -18.39
N PHE A 251 16.45 0.21 -18.29
CA PHE A 251 16.57 -0.79 -17.25
C PHE A 251 17.90 -1.54 -17.33
N GLN A 252 18.28 -1.99 -18.54
CA GLN A 252 19.52 -2.71 -18.76
C GLN A 252 20.77 -1.85 -18.53
N GLU A 253 20.74 -0.58 -18.93
CA GLU A 253 21.81 0.37 -18.66
C GLU A 253 22.05 0.53 -17.16
N LYS A 254 20.98 0.78 -16.38
CA LYS A 254 21.06 0.88 -14.93
C LYS A 254 21.56 -0.42 -14.29
N LEU A 255 21.00 -1.57 -14.66
CA LEU A 255 21.44 -2.86 -14.15
C LEU A 255 22.91 -3.14 -14.47
N SER A 256 23.35 -2.81 -15.69
CA SER A 256 24.72 -3.00 -16.14
C SER A 256 25.74 -2.07 -15.43
N SER A 257 25.27 -0.89 -15.00
CA SER A 257 26.11 0.09 -14.28
C SER A 257 26.39 -0.31 -12.82
N LEU A 258 25.67 -1.27 -12.27
CA LEU A 258 25.87 -1.74 -10.92
C LEU A 258 27.15 -2.55 -10.77
N SER A 259 27.86 -2.39 -9.65
CA SER A 259 28.98 -3.23 -9.26
C SER A 259 28.52 -4.67 -8.97
N SER A 260 29.46 -5.60 -8.84
CA SER A 260 29.15 -7.01 -8.51
C SER A 260 28.36 -7.14 -7.21
N LEU A 261 28.77 -6.44 -6.14
CA LEU A 261 28.07 -6.42 -4.86
C LEU A 261 26.65 -5.83 -5.00
N GLU A 262 26.49 -4.70 -5.69
CA GLU A 262 25.20 -4.05 -5.91
C GLU A 262 24.25 -4.96 -6.69
N LYS A 263 24.76 -5.72 -7.68
CA LYS A 263 23.97 -6.72 -8.42
C LYS A 263 23.56 -7.90 -7.53
N SER A 264 24.48 -8.48 -6.76
CA SER A 264 24.14 -9.56 -5.82
C SER A 264 23.06 -9.13 -4.84
N TYR A 265 23.18 -7.92 -4.30
CA TYR A 265 22.17 -7.33 -3.40
C TYR A 265 20.82 -7.15 -4.10
N PHE A 266 20.80 -6.58 -5.30
CA PHE A 266 19.59 -6.39 -6.09
C PHE A 266 18.91 -7.72 -6.41
N TYR A 267 19.65 -8.73 -6.86
CA TYR A 267 19.10 -10.05 -7.20
C TYR A 267 18.55 -10.77 -5.96
N ALA A 268 19.24 -10.68 -4.83
CA ALA A 268 18.78 -11.28 -3.58
C ALA A 268 17.45 -10.70 -3.12
N LEU A 269 17.32 -9.38 -3.12
CA LEU A 269 16.07 -8.71 -2.74
C LEU A 269 14.96 -8.94 -3.77
N TYR A 270 15.27 -8.95 -5.08
CA TYR A 270 14.26 -9.27 -6.11
C TYR A 270 13.73 -10.70 -5.92
N ASN A 271 14.63 -11.66 -5.69
CA ASN A 271 14.27 -13.05 -5.40
C ASN A 271 13.35 -13.12 -4.17
N PHE A 272 13.74 -12.46 -3.08
CA PHE A 272 12.95 -12.42 -1.86
C PHE A 272 11.55 -11.84 -2.07
N ILE A 273 11.43 -10.68 -2.72
CA ILE A 273 10.13 -10.03 -2.99
C ILE A 273 9.25 -10.92 -3.86
N THR A 274 9.83 -11.55 -4.90
CA THR A 274 9.08 -12.43 -5.80
C THR A 274 8.53 -13.65 -5.07
N LYS A 275 9.32 -14.23 -4.16
CA LYS A 275 8.88 -15.36 -3.33
C LYS A 275 7.80 -14.95 -2.32
N GLU A 276 7.95 -13.80 -1.65
CA GLU A 276 6.94 -13.26 -0.75
C GLU A 276 5.62 -13.00 -1.49
N LEU A 277 5.68 -12.38 -2.67
CA LEU A 277 4.52 -12.14 -3.52
C LEU A 277 3.83 -13.46 -3.93
N TYR A 278 4.63 -14.44 -4.36
CA TYR A 278 4.11 -15.75 -4.75
C TYR A 278 3.41 -16.43 -3.56
N THR A 279 4.07 -16.50 -2.41
CA THR A 279 3.50 -17.09 -1.18
C THR A 279 2.26 -16.35 -0.70
N SER A 280 2.24 -15.01 -0.79
CA SER A 280 1.06 -14.22 -0.42
C SER A 280 -0.16 -14.51 -1.30
N LYS A 281 0.04 -14.97 -2.53
CA LYS A 281 -1.03 -15.33 -3.48
C LYS A 281 -1.44 -16.78 -3.37
N SER A 282 -0.48 -17.70 -3.41
CA SER A 282 -0.73 -19.15 -3.46
C SER A 282 -0.84 -19.81 -2.10
N GLY A 283 -0.40 -19.14 -1.01
CA GLY A 283 -0.24 -19.75 0.29
C GLY A 283 1.07 -20.54 0.45
N ASP A 284 1.30 -21.07 1.66
CA ASP A 284 2.42 -21.97 1.94
C ASP A 284 2.09 -23.38 1.43
N VAL A 285 2.92 -23.88 0.52
CA VAL A 285 2.74 -25.21 -0.11
C VAL A 285 2.85 -26.36 0.91
N ASP A 286 3.58 -26.13 2.00
CA ASP A 286 3.80 -27.12 3.07
C ASP A 286 2.71 -27.09 4.17
N TYR A 287 1.72 -26.21 4.07
CA TYR A 287 0.67 -26.05 5.06
C TYR A 287 -0.61 -26.73 4.58
N GLU A 288 -1.21 -27.61 5.39
CA GLU A 288 -2.45 -28.33 5.06
C GLU A 288 -3.68 -27.42 4.92
N GLY A 289 -3.60 -26.15 5.38
CA GLY A 289 -4.66 -25.14 5.25
C GLY A 289 -4.39 -24.18 4.08
N CYS A 290 -5.46 -23.74 3.42
CA CYS A 290 -5.36 -22.72 2.38
C CYS A 290 -5.02 -21.36 3.02
N THR A 291 -3.90 -20.78 2.65
CA THR A 291 -3.45 -19.46 3.11
C THR A 291 -3.26 -18.50 1.92
N GLY A 292 -3.04 -17.21 2.20
CA GLY A 292 -2.84 -16.19 1.18
C GLY A 292 -4.13 -15.85 0.41
N ALA A 293 -4.00 -15.13 -0.69
CA ALA A 293 -5.14 -14.70 -1.52
C ALA A 293 -5.95 -15.86 -2.09
N ALA A 294 -5.32 -17.02 -2.28
CA ALA A 294 -5.98 -18.22 -2.81
C ALA A 294 -7.05 -18.78 -1.83
N SER A 295 -6.97 -18.47 -0.53
CA SER A 295 -7.99 -18.84 0.45
C SER A 295 -9.38 -18.29 0.09
N LEU A 296 -9.46 -17.16 -0.62
CA LEU A 296 -10.73 -16.58 -1.08
C LEU A 296 -11.57 -17.56 -1.92
N TRP A 297 -10.95 -18.45 -2.66
CA TRP A 297 -11.65 -19.42 -3.52
C TRP A 297 -11.34 -20.89 -3.22
N LEU A 298 -10.24 -21.19 -2.53
CA LEU A 298 -9.87 -22.58 -2.17
C LEU A 298 -10.41 -23.00 -0.82
N SER A 299 -10.50 -22.09 0.16
CA SER A 299 -11.03 -22.42 1.49
C SER A 299 -12.54 -22.60 1.48
N THR A 300 -13.00 -23.61 2.17
CA THR A 300 -14.42 -23.85 2.43
C THR A 300 -15.01 -22.80 3.37
N LEU A 301 -16.32 -22.64 3.38
CA LEU A 301 -16.99 -21.73 4.33
C LEU A 301 -16.63 -22.06 5.79
N ALA A 302 -16.59 -23.34 6.14
CA ALA A 302 -16.25 -23.78 7.49
C ALA A 302 -14.84 -23.35 7.92
N GLU A 303 -13.83 -23.53 7.02
CA GLU A 303 -12.45 -23.09 7.26
C GLU A 303 -12.34 -21.57 7.39
N LYS A 304 -13.06 -20.80 6.56
CA LYS A 304 -13.12 -19.34 6.65
C LYS A 304 -13.77 -18.86 7.95
N CYS A 305 -14.82 -19.54 8.40
CA CYS A 305 -15.46 -19.25 9.68
C CYS A 305 -14.52 -19.56 10.85
N GLU A 306 -13.85 -20.71 10.83
CA GLU A 306 -12.90 -21.09 11.88
C GLU A 306 -11.72 -20.13 11.98
N SER A 307 -11.21 -19.66 10.84
CA SER A 307 -10.13 -18.66 10.81
C SER A 307 -10.60 -17.22 11.08
N GLY A 308 -11.92 -16.95 11.01
CA GLY A 308 -12.50 -15.61 11.16
C GLY A 308 -12.29 -14.71 9.94
N GLU A 309 -12.04 -15.28 8.76
CA GLU A 309 -11.72 -14.55 7.52
C GLU A 309 -12.97 -14.17 6.70
N ILE A 310 -14.16 -14.52 7.15
CA ILE A 310 -15.43 -14.19 6.51
C ILE A 310 -16.46 -13.71 7.55
N ILE A 311 -17.25 -12.71 7.15
CA ILE A 311 -18.51 -12.38 7.82
C ILE A 311 -19.61 -12.52 6.77
N TYR A 312 -20.63 -13.31 7.03
CA TYR A 312 -21.68 -13.64 6.07
C TYR A 312 -23.08 -13.52 6.69
N ASP A 313 -24.11 -13.78 5.89
CA ASP A 313 -25.51 -13.58 6.25
C ASP A 313 -25.80 -12.15 6.73
N LEU A 314 -25.21 -11.18 6.06
CA LEU A 314 -25.39 -9.76 6.33
C LEU A 314 -26.53 -9.20 5.47
N ARG A 315 -27.35 -8.31 6.03
CA ARG A 315 -28.34 -7.50 5.29
C ARG A 315 -27.98 -6.04 5.31
N ILE A 316 -28.28 -5.35 4.23
CA ILE A 316 -28.14 -3.89 4.15
C ILE A 316 -29.31 -3.27 4.95
N LYS A 317 -28.98 -2.62 6.07
CA LYS A 317 -29.90 -1.82 6.88
C LYS A 317 -30.10 -0.44 6.28
N GLU A 318 -29.00 0.22 5.85
CA GLU A 318 -29.02 1.52 5.22
C GLU A 318 -28.10 1.49 3.99
N ASN A 319 -28.62 2.00 2.87
CA ASN A 319 -27.88 2.04 1.62
C ASN A 319 -27.60 3.50 1.23
N HIS A 320 -26.39 3.95 1.45
CA HIS A 320 -25.86 5.26 1.06
C HIS A 320 -24.79 5.12 -0.03
N ALA A 321 -24.87 4.09 -0.86
CA ALA A 321 -23.92 3.83 -1.94
C ALA A 321 -23.89 4.94 -3.01
N ALA A 322 -24.94 5.74 -3.10
CA ALA A 322 -25.07 6.88 -4.01
C ALA A 322 -24.45 8.18 -3.47
N ASP A 323 -23.98 8.22 -2.22
CA ASP A 323 -23.38 9.45 -1.66
C ASP A 323 -22.05 9.76 -2.36
N GLU A 324 -21.99 10.88 -3.06
CA GLU A 324 -20.82 11.33 -3.82
C GLU A 324 -19.57 11.56 -2.94
N HIS A 325 -19.76 11.89 -1.66
CA HIS A 325 -18.67 12.20 -0.76
C HIS A 325 -18.22 10.99 0.06
N LYS A 326 -19.19 10.18 0.47
CA LYS A 326 -18.95 9.05 1.35
C LYS A 326 -19.89 7.89 1.02
N ALA A 327 -19.70 7.26 -0.14
CA ALA A 327 -20.47 6.06 -0.49
C ALA A 327 -20.25 4.97 0.56
N HIS A 328 -21.32 4.59 1.29
CA HIS A 328 -21.23 3.60 2.36
C HIS A 328 -22.50 2.77 2.49
N LEU A 329 -22.34 1.62 3.11
CA LEU A 329 -23.41 0.69 3.46
C LEU A 329 -23.35 0.39 4.96
N LEU A 330 -24.50 0.42 5.61
CA LEU A 330 -24.64 -0.09 6.96
C LEU A 330 -25.27 -1.49 6.89
N LEU A 331 -24.54 -2.49 7.34
CA LEU A 331 -24.90 -3.89 7.30
C LEU A 331 -25.19 -4.39 8.73
N VAL A 332 -26.14 -5.30 8.85
CA VAL A 332 -26.48 -5.98 10.10
C VAL A 332 -26.53 -7.48 9.89
N PRO A 333 -26.16 -8.30 10.89
CA PRO A 333 -26.34 -9.73 10.83
C PRO A 333 -27.82 -10.08 10.63
N SER A 334 -28.09 -11.01 9.72
CA SER A 334 -29.44 -11.57 9.53
C SER A 334 -29.54 -12.81 10.40
N ALA A 335 -30.29 -12.73 11.48
CA ALA A 335 -30.59 -13.94 12.25
C ALA A 335 -31.30 -14.95 11.34
N PRO A 336 -30.82 -16.21 11.24
CA PRO A 336 -31.55 -17.25 10.52
C PRO A 336 -32.94 -17.41 11.15
N PRO A 337 -34.01 -17.55 10.35
CA PRO A 337 -35.35 -17.73 10.91
C PRO A 337 -35.39 -19.05 11.70
N GLY A 338 -35.45 -18.94 13.04
CA GLY A 338 -35.67 -20.05 13.96
C GLY A 338 -34.44 -20.61 14.67
N MET A 339 -33.26 -20.02 14.55
CA MET A 339 -32.13 -20.35 15.44
C MET A 339 -32.02 -19.34 16.59
N PRO A 340 -31.84 -19.80 17.86
CA PRO A 340 -31.45 -18.90 18.92
C PRO A 340 -30.08 -18.28 18.59
N ALA A 341 -29.86 -17.03 18.97
CA ALA A 341 -28.60 -16.33 18.81
C ALA A 341 -27.40 -16.95 19.56
N GLU A 342 -27.61 -18.05 20.26
CA GLU A 342 -26.63 -18.78 21.08
C GLU A 342 -25.75 -19.76 20.26
N ASP A 343 -26.08 -20.07 18.99
CA ASP A 343 -25.31 -20.98 18.13
C ASP A 343 -24.50 -20.26 17.04
N ALA A 344 -24.40 -18.93 17.08
CA ALA A 344 -23.44 -18.19 16.26
C ALA A 344 -22.01 -18.58 16.70
N SER A 345 -21.19 -19.04 15.77
CA SER A 345 -19.84 -19.52 16.03
C SER A 345 -19.10 -18.65 17.04
N ASP A 346 -18.55 -19.25 18.11
CA ASP A 346 -17.73 -18.60 19.15
C ASP A 346 -16.43 -17.95 18.59
N VAL A 347 -16.25 -17.95 17.29
CA VAL A 347 -15.06 -17.40 16.62
C VAL A 347 -15.28 -15.93 16.28
N LEU A 348 -14.56 -15.06 16.95
CA LEU A 348 -14.57 -13.63 16.67
C LEU A 348 -14.00 -13.38 15.25
N PRO A 349 -14.69 -12.59 14.41
CA PRO A 349 -14.20 -12.21 13.09
C PRO A 349 -12.84 -11.51 13.19
N ASN A 350 -11.93 -11.81 12.26
CA ASN A 350 -10.57 -11.23 12.21
C ASN A 350 -10.54 -9.91 11.42
N PHE A 351 -11.55 -9.06 11.59
CA PHE A 351 -11.70 -7.79 10.89
C PHE A 351 -11.51 -6.59 11.81
N ARG A 352 -10.98 -5.49 11.26
CA ARG A 352 -10.72 -4.24 11.97
C ARG A 352 -11.14 -3.04 11.13
N GLN A 353 -11.37 -1.93 11.78
CA GLN A 353 -11.55 -0.64 11.10
C GLN A 353 -10.35 -0.34 10.18
N GLY A 354 -10.63 0.07 8.96
CA GLY A 354 -9.64 0.36 7.92
C GLY A 354 -9.27 -0.82 7.02
N ASP A 355 -9.62 -2.05 7.37
CA ASP A 355 -9.32 -3.23 6.56
C ASP A 355 -9.96 -3.12 5.18
N ALA A 356 -9.19 -3.48 4.16
CA ALA A 356 -9.66 -3.59 2.79
C ALA A 356 -10.47 -4.87 2.63
N ILE A 357 -11.66 -4.75 2.06
CA ILE A 357 -12.60 -5.87 1.92
C ILE A 357 -13.18 -5.98 0.52
N VAL A 358 -13.66 -7.17 0.24
CA VAL A 358 -14.55 -7.48 -0.86
C VAL A 358 -15.94 -7.82 -0.30
N LEU A 359 -16.97 -7.17 -0.87
CA LEU A 359 -18.37 -7.41 -0.59
C LEU A 359 -19.01 -8.08 -1.79
N TYR A 360 -19.78 -9.13 -1.60
CA TYR A 360 -20.54 -9.79 -2.65
C TYR A 360 -21.87 -10.35 -2.13
N GLU A 361 -22.81 -10.50 -3.05
CA GLU A 361 -24.12 -11.10 -2.76
C GLU A 361 -23.97 -12.60 -2.52
N ARG A 362 -24.51 -13.09 -1.38
CA ARG A 362 -24.45 -14.49 -0.98
C ARG A 362 -25.82 -14.96 -0.48
N ASN A 363 -26.66 -15.38 -1.42
CA ASN A 363 -28.01 -15.86 -1.12
C ASN A 363 -28.07 -17.41 -0.98
N SER A 364 -26.98 -18.11 -1.32
CA SER A 364 -26.88 -19.57 -1.22
C SER A 364 -25.45 -19.99 -0.86
N ASP A 365 -25.28 -21.21 -0.38
CA ASP A 365 -23.97 -21.78 -0.04
C ASP A 365 -23.05 -21.98 -1.26
N ALA A 366 -23.60 -21.99 -2.47
CA ALA A 366 -22.83 -22.03 -3.70
C ALA A 366 -22.22 -20.68 -4.10
N ASP A 367 -22.70 -19.58 -3.52
CA ASP A 367 -22.28 -18.23 -3.86
C ASP A 367 -20.95 -17.89 -3.17
N ASN A 368 -20.00 -17.41 -3.95
CA ASN A 368 -18.66 -17.02 -3.47
C ASN A 368 -18.03 -15.95 -4.38
N VAL A 369 -16.85 -15.48 -4.04
CA VAL A 369 -16.14 -14.38 -4.75
C VAL A 369 -15.84 -14.68 -6.24
N THR A 370 -15.83 -15.97 -6.66
CA THR A 370 -15.49 -16.34 -8.05
C THR A 370 -16.67 -16.39 -8.98
N ASN A 371 -17.89 -16.44 -8.46
CA ASN A 371 -19.12 -16.53 -9.23
C ASN A 371 -20.12 -15.39 -8.99
N LYS A 372 -19.68 -14.36 -8.26
CA LYS A 372 -20.46 -13.13 -8.01
C LYS A 372 -19.69 -11.89 -8.42
N MET A 373 -20.43 -10.83 -8.68
CA MET A 373 -19.90 -9.49 -8.80
C MET A 373 -19.39 -9.03 -7.43
N VAL A 374 -18.20 -8.47 -7.40
CA VAL A 374 -17.51 -8.09 -6.17
C VAL A 374 -17.38 -6.58 -6.09
N PHE A 375 -17.77 -6.01 -4.97
CA PHE A 375 -17.58 -4.58 -4.65
C PHE A 375 -16.42 -4.43 -3.66
N LYS A 376 -15.46 -3.58 -3.99
CA LYS A 376 -14.32 -3.30 -3.12
C LYS A 376 -14.63 -2.14 -2.19
N GLY A 377 -14.21 -2.27 -0.94
CA GLY A 377 -14.42 -1.26 0.09
C GLY A 377 -13.42 -1.35 1.22
N ASN A 378 -13.67 -0.56 2.25
CA ASN A 378 -12.95 -0.61 3.51
C ASN A 378 -13.95 -0.58 4.67
N ILE A 379 -13.65 -1.25 5.77
CA ILE A 379 -14.46 -1.17 6.99
C ILE A 379 -14.31 0.22 7.60
N ASP A 380 -15.41 0.96 7.72
CA ASP A 380 -15.45 2.27 8.39
C ASP A 380 -15.57 2.09 9.90
N PHE A 381 -16.49 1.25 10.35
CA PHE A 381 -16.55 0.75 11.73
C PHE A 381 -17.16 -0.66 11.80
N LEU A 382 -16.87 -1.35 12.88
CA LEU A 382 -17.34 -2.71 13.14
C LEU A 382 -17.62 -2.84 14.65
N ASN A 383 -18.80 -3.36 15.00
CA ASN A 383 -19.17 -3.80 16.35
C ASN A 383 -20.01 -5.09 16.28
N GLU A 384 -20.48 -5.57 17.40
CA GLU A 384 -21.25 -6.82 17.49
C GLU A 384 -22.56 -6.80 16.71
N ASN A 385 -23.15 -5.62 16.48
CA ASN A 385 -24.48 -5.47 15.89
C ASN A 385 -24.46 -4.93 14.46
N GLU A 386 -23.46 -4.15 14.09
CA GLU A 386 -23.43 -3.38 12.86
C GLU A 386 -22.04 -3.30 12.25
N ILE A 387 -22.00 -3.29 10.92
CA ILE A 387 -20.77 -3.13 10.14
C ILE A 387 -21.03 -2.01 9.12
N CYS A 388 -20.23 -0.97 9.14
CA CYS A 388 -20.24 0.06 8.12
C CYS A 388 -19.09 -0.16 7.14
N ILE A 389 -19.42 -0.23 5.85
CA ILE A 389 -18.46 -0.37 4.77
C ILE A 389 -18.47 0.89 3.93
N ARG A 390 -17.30 1.47 3.72
CA ARG A 390 -17.08 2.56 2.75
C ARG A 390 -16.71 1.94 1.40
N LEU A 391 -17.56 2.12 0.41
CA LEU A 391 -17.32 1.64 -0.96
C LEU A 391 -16.25 2.49 -1.65
N ARG A 392 -15.48 1.88 -2.56
CA ARG A 392 -14.48 2.59 -3.39
C ARG A 392 -15.11 3.36 -4.55
N ALA A 393 -16.22 2.86 -5.08
CA ALA A 393 -16.98 3.48 -6.16
C ALA A 393 -18.41 3.74 -5.71
N THR A 394 -18.93 4.93 -6.04
CA THR A 394 -20.34 5.27 -5.83
C THR A 394 -21.23 4.45 -6.74
N GLN A 395 -22.42 4.06 -6.23
CA GLN A 395 -23.42 3.31 -6.98
C GLN A 395 -24.75 4.06 -6.89
N GLN A 396 -25.15 4.74 -7.96
CA GLN A 396 -26.40 5.52 -7.97
C GLN A 396 -27.65 4.64 -8.02
N ASN A 397 -27.56 3.53 -8.71
CA ASN A 397 -28.65 2.58 -8.79
C ASN A 397 -28.74 1.72 -7.54
N SER A 398 -29.72 1.96 -6.68
CA SER A 398 -29.92 1.20 -5.43
C SER A 398 -30.22 -0.29 -5.69
N SER A 399 -30.69 -0.67 -6.87
CA SER A 399 -30.93 -2.07 -7.23
C SER A 399 -29.65 -2.86 -7.55
N VAL A 400 -28.50 -2.19 -7.62
CA VAL A 400 -27.18 -2.84 -7.74
C VAL A 400 -26.80 -3.56 -6.45
N LEU A 401 -27.22 -3.01 -5.31
CA LEU A 401 -27.00 -3.56 -3.96
C LEU A 401 -28.36 -3.64 -3.24
N PRO A 402 -29.21 -4.63 -3.60
CA PRO A 402 -30.57 -4.73 -3.08
C PRO A 402 -30.57 -5.09 -1.58
N SER A 403 -31.48 -4.44 -0.82
CA SER A 403 -31.57 -4.62 0.65
C SER A 403 -32.22 -5.94 1.06
N ASP A 404 -32.87 -6.64 0.13
CA ASP A 404 -33.51 -7.93 0.35
C ASP A 404 -32.57 -9.13 0.12
N SER A 405 -31.36 -8.90 -0.39
CA SER A 405 -30.32 -9.92 -0.54
C SER A 405 -29.47 -10.09 0.72
N LEU A 406 -28.82 -11.23 0.81
CA LEU A 406 -27.78 -11.51 1.79
C LEU A 406 -26.40 -11.26 1.21
N TYR A 407 -25.47 -10.83 2.06
CA TYR A 407 -24.11 -10.46 1.68
C TYR A 407 -23.07 -11.16 2.52
N ALA A 408 -21.89 -11.30 1.94
CA ALA A 408 -20.68 -11.69 2.66
C ALA A 408 -19.55 -10.69 2.44
N ILE A 409 -18.66 -10.62 3.41
CA ILE A 409 -17.46 -9.79 3.41
C ILE A 409 -16.26 -10.68 3.66
N GLU A 410 -15.23 -10.53 2.83
CA GLU A 410 -13.92 -11.18 2.99
C GLU A 410 -12.79 -10.17 2.81
N HIS A 411 -11.57 -10.49 3.26
CA HIS A 411 -10.41 -9.61 3.08
C HIS A 411 -10.02 -9.45 1.61
N ASP A 412 -9.73 -8.22 1.16
CA ASP A 412 -9.17 -7.96 -0.18
C ASP A 412 -7.65 -8.11 -0.15
N ALA A 413 -7.12 -9.08 -0.88
CA ALA A 413 -5.68 -9.26 -1.03
C ALA A 413 -5.09 -8.19 -1.96
N MET A 414 -4.35 -7.25 -1.40
CA MET A 414 -3.74 -6.14 -2.15
C MET A 414 -2.24 -6.34 -2.41
N ASP A 415 -1.82 -6.13 -3.65
CA ASP A 415 -0.41 -6.24 -4.09
C ASP A 415 0.38 -4.90 -3.94
N THR A 416 -0.18 -3.88 -3.32
CA THR A 416 0.41 -2.54 -3.28
C THR A 416 1.77 -2.50 -2.59
N THR A 417 1.95 -3.28 -1.53
CA THR A 417 3.21 -3.39 -0.78
C THR A 417 4.32 -3.98 -1.65
N PHE A 418 4.05 -5.06 -2.38
CA PHE A 418 5.03 -5.69 -3.28
C PHE A 418 5.43 -4.77 -4.42
N ARG A 419 4.46 -4.07 -4.99
CA ARG A 419 4.73 -3.06 -6.01
C ARG A 419 5.66 -1.97 -5.49
N SER A 420 5.46 -1.47 -4.28
CA SER A 420 6.32 -0.46 -3.67
C SER A 420 7.75 -1.00 -3.42
N MET A 421 7.90 -2.26 -3.05
CA MET A 421 9.20 -2.91 -2.89
C MET A 421 9.96 -3.03 -4.22
N TYR A 422 9.31 -3.45 -5.31
CA TYR A 422 9.95 -3.45 -6.64
C TYR A 422 10.33 -2.05 -7.12
N GLN A 423 9.48 -1.05 -6.85
CA GLN A 423 9.82 0.36 -7.12
C GLN A 423 11.01 0.82 -6.28
N GLY A 424 11.11 0.35 -5.03
CA GLY A 424 12.25 0.58 -4.15
C GLY A 424 13.55 0.03 -4.72
N LEU A 425 13.54 -1.19 -5.27
CA LEU A 425 14.71 -1.76 -5.96
C LEU A 425 15.12 -0.95 -7.18
N TYR A 426 14.15 -0.48 -7.96
CA TYR A 426 14.44 0.37 -9.10
C TYR A 426 15.01 1.73 -8.67
N ALA A 427 14.48 2.32 -7.59
CA ALA A 427 15.01 3.55 -7.00
C ALA A 427 16.47 3.36 -6.53
N PHE A 428 16.78 2.21 -5.91
CA PHE A 428 18.15 1.86 -5.53
C PHE A 428 19.10 1.82 -6.74
N MET A 429 18.73 1.15 -7.83
CA MET A 429 19.55 1.13 -9.07
C MET A 429 19.77 2.53 -9.64
N SER A 430 18.79 3.42 -9.45
CA SER A 430 18.81 4.79 -9.97
C SER A 430 19.51 5.78 -9.03
N ALA A 431 19.76 5.40 -7.78
CA ALA A 431 20.38 6.25 -6.77
C ALA A 431 21.83 6.59 -7.13
N THR A 432 22.35 7.69 -6.58
CA THR A 432 23.75 8.05 -6.73
C THR A 432 24.64 6.98 -6.14
N LYS A 433 25.87 6.85 -6.66
CA LYS A 433 26.81 5.85 -6.15
C LYS A 433 27.11 6.06 -4.67
N GLU A 434 27.25 7.30 -4.23
CA GLU A 434 27.48 7.66 -2.83
C GLU A 434 26.35 7.16 -1.93
N ARG A 435 25.09 7.24 -2.39
CA ARG A 435 23.93 6.72 -1.64
C ARG A 435 23.95 5.20 -1.58
N ARG A 436 24.25 4.52 -2.70
CA ARG A 436 24.36 3.06 -2.74
C ARG A 436 25.49 2.55 -1.85
N ASP A 437 26.68 3.17 -1.95
CA ASP A 437 27.85 2.83 -1.12
C ASP A 437 27.53 3.00 0.38
N LEU A 438 26.81 4.06 0.74
CA LEU A 438 26.38 4.28 2.13
C LEU A 438 25.44 3.18 2.61
N LEU A 439 24.39 2.89 1.84
CA LEU A 439 23.42 1.86 2.18
C LEU A 439 24.05 0.47 2.26
N LEU A 440 25.03 0.16 1.42
CA LEU A 440 25.76 -1.13 1.42
C LEU A 440 26.99 -1.14 2.33
N SER A 441 27.16 -0.15 3.21
CA SER A 441 28.30 -0.04 4.12
C SER A 441 29.67 -0.08 3.42
N GLN A 442 29.73 0.42 2.17
CA GLN A 442 30.97 0.54 1.39
C GLN A 442 31.71 1.85 1.64
N ARG A 443 31.06 2.79 2.31
CA ARG A 443 31.67 3.97 2.88
C ARG A 443 31.14 4.23 4.29
N GLU A 444 32.01 4.79 5.14
CA GLU A 444 31.62 5.18 6.48
C GLU A 444 30.75 6.44 6.49
N PRO A 445 29.77 6.54 7.42
CA PRO A 445 29.00 7.75 7.61
C PRO A 445 29.85 8.90 8.13
N GLN A 446 29.55 10.10 7.66
CA GLN A 446 30.27 11.34 8.02
C GLN A 446 29.58 12.06 9.19
N PHE A 447 30.35 12.88 9.90
CA PHE A 447 29.90 13.64 11.07
C PHE A 447 30.37 15.10 11.05
N ASP A 448 29.59 15.96 11.69
CA ASP A 448 29.96 17.32 11.98
C ASP A 448 30.67 17.39 13.35
N GLU A 449 31.98 17.60 13.30
CA GLU A 449 32.82 17.69 14.51
C GLU A 449 32.55 18.95 15.33
N THR A 450 31.93 19.98 14.76
CA THR A 450 31.69 21.27 15.46
C THR A 450 30.70 21.12 16.62
N LEU A 451 29.87 20.07 16.60
CA LEU A 451 28.88 19.78 17.64
C LEU A 451 29.42 18.95 18.82
N ASN A 452 30.67 18.49 18.76
CA ASN A 452 31.24 17.62 19.81
C ASN A 452 31.21 18.24 21.22
N ALA A 453 31.48 19.53 21.35
CA ALA A 453 31.44 20.26 22.64
C ALA A 453 29.99 20.28 23.20
N GLN A 454 29.01 20.60 22.37
CA GLN A 454 27.59 20.61 22.75
C GLN A 454 27.08 19.22 23.14
N ILE A 455 27.53 18.16 22.43
CA ILE A 455 27.20 16.77 22.76
C ILE A 455 27.75 16.40 24.15
N ALA A 456 28.99 16.80 24.47
CA ALA A 456 29.63 16.49 25.73
C ALA A 456 28.98 17.24 26.92
N GLU A 457 28.49 18.46 26.70
CA GLU A 457 27.85 19.31 27.71
C GLU A 457 26.31 19.16 27.79
N ALA A 458 25.73 18.20 27.05
CA ALA A 458 24.29 18.00 26.98
C ALA A 458 23.66 17.71 28.35
N ALA A 459 22.61 18.45 28.72
CA ALA A 459 21.98 18.39 30.03
C ALA A 459 21.31 17.05 30.36
N ASN A 460 20.97 16.25 29.38
CA ASN A 460 20.37 14.93 29.55
C ASN A 460 20.58 14.04 28.32
N ASP A 461 20.28 12.74 28.47
CA ASP A 461 20.49 11.73 27.42
C ASP A 461 19.72 12.03 26.14
N PHE A 462 18.48 12.55 26.21
CA PHE A 462 17.66 12.85 25.03
C PHE A 462 18.26 13.99 24.21
N LEU A 463 18.74 15.05 24.86
CA LEU A 463 19.41 16.16 24.18
C LEU A 463 20.74 15.67 23.57
N ARG A 464 21.53 14.89 24.32
CA ARG A 464 22.78 14.32 23.84
C ARG A 464 22.58 13.46 22.57
N ILE A 465 21.55 12.60 22.56
CA ILE A 465 21.18 11.77 21.43
C ILE A 465 20.69 12.62 20.25
N ALA A 466 19.85 13.63 20.49
CA ALA A 466 19.38 14.54 19.46
C ALA A 466 20.53 15.32 18.79
N LEU A 467 21.52 15.79 19.59
CA LEU A 467 22.71 16.45 19.07
C LEU A 467 23.61 15.50 18.28
N LYS A 468 23.78 14.23 18.71
CA LYS A 468 24.46 13.20 17.91
C LYS A 468 23.77 12.94 16.58
N ALA A 469 22.43 12.83 16.58
CA ALA A 469 21.65 12.68 15.37
C ALA A 469 21.76 13.91 14.45
N LYS A 470 21.87 15.13 15.04
CA LYS A 470 22.11 16.37 14.29
C LYS A 470 23.51 16.37 13.67
N ALA A 471 24.53 15.91 14.40
CA ALA A 471 25.92 15.83 13.95
C ALA A 471 26.14 14.80 12.84
N ALA A 472 25.35 13.71 12.80
CA ALA A 472 25.41 12.75 11.72
C ALA A 472 24.99 13.41 10.40
N LYS A 473 25.84 13.32 9.35
CA LYS A 473 25.55 13.86 8.01
C LYS A 473 24.82 12.91 7.11
N ASP A 474 24.99 11.60 7.33
CA ASP A 474 24.44 10.55 6.47
C ASP A 474 23.31 9.78 7.15
N TYR A 475 23.60 9.08 8.25
CA TYR A 475 22.59 8.40 9.05
C TYR A 475 22.96 8.30 10.53
N PHE A 476 21.93 8.07 11.35
CA PHE A 476 22.05 7.78 12.77
C PHE A 476 21.09 6.66 13.17
N LEU A 477 21.54 5.73 14.03
CA LEU A 477 20.77 4.59 14.52
C LEU A 477 20.51 4.78 16.02
N LEU A 478 19.26 4.72 16.45
CA LEU A 478 18.90 4.75 17.87
C LEU A 478 18.25 3.43 18.30
N VAL A 479 18.96 2.68 19.16
CA VAL A 479 18.37 1.52 19.84
C VAL A 479 17.50 2.01 20.98
N GLY A 480 16.21 1.71 20.92
CA GLY A 480 15.25 2.10 21.94
C GLY A 480 14.49 0.92 22.53
N PRO A 481 14.96 0.29 23.60
CA PRO A 481 14.24 -0.76 24.30
C PRO A 481 12.82 -0.36 24.74
N PRO A 482 11.96 -1.33 25.13
CA PRO A 482 10.60 -1.05 25.53
C PRO A 482 10.53 -0.07 26.71
N GLY A 483 9.67 0.95 26.58
CA GLY A 483 9.42 1.90 27.67
C GLY A 483 10.52 2.96 27.88
N THR A 484 11.48 3.08 26.99
CA THR A 484 12.58 4.06 27.10
C THR A 484 12.26 5.45 26.51
N GLY A 485 11.04 5.66 26.01
CA GLY A 485 10.60 6.96 25.49
C GLY A 485 11.12 7.26 24.07
N LYS A 486 11.23 6.24 23.21
CA LYS A 486 11.62 6.40 21.79
C LYS A 486 10.88 7.54 21.10
N THR A 487 9.55 7.43 21.03
CA THR A 487 8.69 8.37 20.31
C THR A 487 8.40 9.62 21.14
N SER A 488 7.95 9.43 22.39
CA SER A 488 7.49 10.54 23.26
C SER A 488 8.57 11.49 23.75
N CYS A 489 9.82 11.03 23.81
CA CYS A 489 10.94 11.82 24.32
C CYS A 489 12.07 11.98 23.30
N ALA A 490 12.66 10.87 22.80
CA ALA A 490 13.83 10.95 21.93
C ALA A 490 13.48 11.50 20.55
N LEU A 491 12.49 10.96 19.84
CA LEU A 491 12.03 11.47 18.55
C LEU A 491 11.56 12.93 18.68
N LYS A 492 10.74 13.22 19.69
CA LYS A 492 10.30 14.58 19.99
C LYS A 492 11.47 15.54 20.13
N LYS A 493 12.50 15.17 20.94
CA LYS A 493 13.67 16.01 21.16
C LYS A 493 14.52 16.18 19.89
N MET A 494 14.62 15.14 19.05
CA MET A 494 15.26 15.25 17.74
C MET A 494 14.51 16.26 16.86
N VAL A 495 13.18 16.17 16.78
CA VAL A 495 12.37 17.12 16.00
C VAL A 495 12.58 18.55 16.51
N GLU A 496 12.49 18.80 17.83
CA GLU A 496 12.77 20.11 18.43
C GLU A 496 14.15 20.64 18.00
N THR A 497 15.19 19.79 18.08
CA THR A 497 16.58 20.17 17.77
C THR A 497 16.81 20.46 16.27
N PHE A 498 16.12 19.73 15.36
CA PHE A 498 16.18 20.04 13.93
C PHE A 498 15.33 21.27 13.58
N TYR A 499 14.19 21.45 14.26
CA TYR A 499 13.26 22.54 14.00
C TYR A 499 13.80 23.91 14.41
N GLU A 500 14.89 23.97 15.20
CA GLU A 500 15.65 25.20 15.50
C GLU A 500 16.20 25.87 14.23
N ASP A 501 16.53 25.08 13.19
CA ASP A 501 16.88 25.59 11.88
C ASP A 501 15.61 25.91 11.11
N GLU A 502 15.40 27.19 10.77
CA GLU A 502 14.21 27.66 10.05
C GLU A 502 14.03 27.02 8.68
N ASN A 503 15.10 26.52 8.05
CA ASN A 503 15.09 25.89 6.75
C ASN A 503 14.92 24.35 6.84
N ALA A 504 14.93 23.77 8.03
CA ALA A 504 14.83 22.33 8.19
C ALA A 504 13.50 21.79 7.66
N GLN A 505 13.57 20.77 6.82
CA GLN A 505 12.45 20.04 6.26
C GLN A 505 12.53 18.60 6.75
N ILE A 506 11.54 18.15 7.50
CA ILE A 506 11.57 16.89 8.25
C ILE A 506 10.49 15.95 7.72
N LEU A 507 10.88 14.69 7.44
CA LEU A 507 9.97 13.61 7.12
C LEU A 507 9.94 12.62 8.28
N LEU A 508 8.78 12.39 8.89
CA LEU A 508 8.59 11.43 9.98
C LEU A 508 7.82 10.21 9.47
N LEU A 509 8.37 9.04 9.72
CA LEU A 509 7.85 7.79 9.21
C LEU A 509 7.68 6.77 10.33
N SER A 510 6.69 5.90 10.20
CA SER A 510 6.58 4.69 10.99
C SER A 510 5.93 3.55 10.20
N TYR A 511 5.92 2.35 10.79
CA TYR A 511 5.32 1.17 10.15
C TYR A 511 3.78 1.19 10.19
N THR A 512 3.20 1.53 11.35
CA THR A 512 1.74 1.48 11.58
C THR A 512 1.11 2.86 11.73
N ASN A 513 -0.18 2.98 11.41
CA ASN A 513 -0.95 4.20 11.60
C ASN A 513 -1.01 4.60 13.09
N ARG A 514 -1.13 3.63 14.01
CA ARG A 514 -1.10 3.89 15.45
C ARG A 514 0.22 4.53 15.89
N ALA A 515 1.35 4.04 15.38
CA ALA A 515 2.64 4.65 15.68
C ALA A 515 2.77 6.07 15.09
N VAL A 516 2.17 6.30 13.92
CA VAL A 516 2.06 7.65 13.34
C VAL A 516 1.21 8.57 14.22
N ASP A 517 0.10 8.08 14.80
CA ASP A 517 -0.72 8.87 15.75
C ASP A 517 0.07 9.22 17.02
N GLU A 518 0.89 8.31 17.54
CA GLU A 518 1.81 8.60 18.66
C GLU A 518 2.86 9.67 18.30
N ILE A 519 3.35 9.65 17.05
CA ILE A 519 4.22 10.73 16.54
C ILE A 519 3.45 12.07 16.51
N CYS A 520 2.23 12.08 15.96
CA CYS A 520 1.38 13.28 15.92
C CYS A 520 1.14 13.84 17.34
N LYS A 521 0.87 12.95 18.31
CA LYS A 521 0.72 13.30 19.72
C LYS A 521 1.99 13.94 20.29
N ALA A 522 3.16 13.39 19.98
CA ALA A 522 4.43 13.97 20.40
C ALA A 522 4.63 15.36 19.79
N LEU A 523 4.35 15.56 18.50
CA LEU A 523 4.43 16.83 17.79
C LEU A 523 3.50 17.88 18.43
N SER A 524 2.24 17.55 18.68
CA SER A 524 1.24 18.44 19.29
C SER A 524 1.63 18.91 20.70
N SER A 525 2.57 18.20 21.35
CA SER A 525 3.10 18.55 22.67
C SER A 525 4.32 19.49 22.63
N ILE A 526 4.88 19.79 21.45
CA ILE A 526 6.02 20.71 21.29
C ILE A 526 5.54 22.16 21.49
N ARG A 527 6.37 22.97 22.16
CA ARG A 527 6.11 24.42 22.37
C ARG A 527 7.35 25.22 22.00
N PRO A 528 7.24 26.28 21.20
CA PRO A 528 6.02 26.74 20.52
C PRO A 528 5.46 25.69 19.56
N GLU A 529 4.19 25.80 19.23
CA GLU A 529 3.48 24.83 18.39
C GLU A 529 4.11 24.68 17.01
N VAL A 530 4.22 23.43 16.54
CA VAL A 530 4.79 23.12 15.23
C VAL A 530 3.67 22.72 14.25
N ASP A 531 3.76 23.22 13.02
CA ASP A 531 2.87 22.85 11.92
C ASP A 531 3.34 21.55 11.28
N PHE A 532 2.40 20.59 11.06
CA PHE A 532 2.68 19.33 10.39
C PHE A 532 1.53 18.87 9.51
N ILE A 533 1.85 18.17 8.44
CA ILE A 533 0.88 17.52 7.55
C ILE A 533 0.99 16.01 7.71
N ARG A 534 -0.16 15.35 7.92
CA ARG A 534 -0.26 13.89 7.97
C ARG A 534 -0.64 13.32 6.61
N VAL A 535 0.14 12.35 6.13
CA VAL A 535 -0.12 11.59 4.90
C VAL A 535 -0.68 10.23 5.27
N GLY A 536 -1.93 9.98 4.93
CA GLY A 536 -2.61 8.72 5.27
C GLY A 536 -4.10 8.77 4.98
N SER A 537 -4.83 7.69 5.30
CA SER A 537 -6.27 7.60 5.14
C SER A 537 -7.00 8.11 6.39
N GLU A 538 -8.14 8.77 6.19
CA GLU A 538 -9.04 9.19 7.26
C GLU A 538 -9.47 8.02 8.16
N LEU A 539 -9.74 6.85 7.56
CA LEU A 539 -10.20 5.64 8.27
C LEU A 539 -9.17 5.08 9.26
N SER A 540 -7.89 5.33 8.99
CA SER A 540 -6.78 4.84 9.81
C SER A 540 -6.09 5.95 10.61
N CYS A 541 -6.72 7.12 10.72
CA CYS A 541 -6.24 8.30 11.43
C CYS A 541 -7.08 8.54 12.68
N ASP A 542 -6.44 8.79 13.83
CA ASP A 542 -7.12 9.24 15.03
C ASP A 542 -7.87 10.55 14.74
N GLU A 543 -9.07 10.68 15.28
CA GLU A 543 -9.96 11.84 15.05
C GLU A 543 -9.30 13.17 15.37
N SER A 544 -8.45 13.20 16.40
CA SER A 544 -7.73 14.40 16.84
C SER A 544 -6.79 14.95 15.76
N TYR A 545 -6.35 14.12 14.81
CA TYR A 545 -5.37 14.49 13.77
C TYR A 545 -5.94 14.50 12.35
N ARG A 546 -7.24 14.24 12.18
CA ARG A 546 -7.89 14.29 10.85
C ARG A 546 -7.76 15.67 10.19
N GLY A 547 -7.77 16.75 10.97
CA GLY A 547 -7.56 18.10 10.46
C GLY A 547 -6.20 18.31 9.76
N HIS A 548 -5.17 17.55 10.16
CA HIS A 548 -3.83 17.59 9.58
C HIS A 548 -3.64 16.67 8.38
N LEU A 549 -4.68 15.92 7.97
CA LEU A 549 -4.58 15.07 6.76
C LEU A 549 -4.32 15.93 5.53
N ILE A 550 -3.42 15.44 4.66
CA ILE A 550 -2.99 16.17 3.47
C ILE A 550 -4.16 16.55 2.56
N GLU A 551 -5.19 15.71 2.48
CA GLU A 551 -6.41 15.98 1.73
C GLU A 551 -7.18 17.18 2.32
N ASN A 552 -7.27 17.29 3.65
CA ASN A 552 -7.94 18.38 4.35
C ASN A 552 -7.10 19.68 4.28
N GLU A 553 -5.79 19.57 4.44
CA GLU A 553 -4.85 20.68 4.33
C GLU A 553 -4.80 21.31 2.93
N LEU A 554 -5.04 20.51 1.89
CA LEU A 554 -5.08 20.94 0.51
C LEU A 554 -6.51 21.24 0.00
N ALA A 555 -7.55 21.01 0.80
CA ALA A 555 -8.95 21.17 0.38
C ALA A 555 -9.31 22.60 -0.07
N ALA A 556 -8.64 23.61 0.52
CA ALA A 556 -8.83 25.01 0.17
C ALA A 556 -8.02 25.46 -1.05
N CYS A 557 -7.02 24.66 -1.49
CA CYS A 557 -6.18 24.99 -2.64
C CYS A 557 -6.96 24.85 -3.94
N MET A 558 -6.89 25.88 -4.79
CA MET A 558 -7.55 25.91 -6.09
C MET A 558 -6.56 25.95 -7.24
N ARG A 559 -5.27 26.13 -6.94
CA ARG A 559 -4.18 26.26 -7.91
C ARG A 559 -3.01 25.38 -7.53
N ARG A 560 -2.27 24.92 -8.52
CA ARG A 560 -1.05 24.12 -8.35
C ARG A 560 0.01 24.84 -7.50
N SER A 561 0.16 26.15 -7.68
CA SER A 561 1.08 26.98 -6.88
C SER A 561 0.71 26.98 -5.40
N GLU A 562 -0.57 27.05 -5.06
CA GLU A 562 -1.05 27.02 -3.69
C GLU A 562 -0.77 25.66 -3.01
N VAL A 563 -0.92 24.55 -3.75
CA VAL A 563 -0.55 23.21 -3.28
C VAL A 563 0.96 23.15 -3.01
N TYR A 564 1.78 23.64 -3.96
CA TYR A 564 3.23 23.68 -3.81
C TYR A 564 3.64 24.52 -2.60
N GLU A 565 3.08 25.72 -2.47
CA GLU A 565 3.35 26.64 -1.36
C GLU A 565 2.93 26.02 -0.01
N ARG A 566 1.74 25.40 0.10
CA ARG A 566 1.29 24.79 1.36
C ARG A 566 2.20 23.65 1.79
N ILE A 567 2.56 22.74 0.85
CA ILE A 567 3.45 21.61 1.12
C ILE A 567 4.85 22.10 1.54
N ASN A 568 5.39 23.13 0.90
CA ASN A 568 6.74 23.62 1.21
C ASN A 568 6.80 24.50 2.45
N ARG A 569 5.74 25.25 2.76
CA ARG A 569 5.65 26.05 3.99
C ARG A 569 5.57 25.16 5.23
N CYS A 570 4.86 24.03 5.15
CA CYS A 570 4.83 23.05 6.23
C CYS A 570 6.18 22.32 6.30
N ARG A 571 6.90 22.45 7.41
CA ARG A 571 8.25 21.90 7.57
C ARG A 571 8.27 20.42 7.97
N ILE A 572 7.16 19.87 8.47
CA ILE A 572 7.06 18.49 8.94
C ILE A 572 5.97 17.75 8.17
N LEU A 573 6.36 16.68 7.47
CA LEU A 573 5.43 15.70 6.95
C LEU A 573 5.53 14.42 7.78
N VAL A 574 4.39 13.80 8.10
CA VAL A 574 4.34 12.56 8.88
C VAL A 574 3.41 11.54 8.21
N GLY A 575 3.82 10.27 8.18
CA GLY A 575 3.00 9.20 7.59
C GLY A 575 3.58 7.80 7.79
N THR A 576 2.83 6.80 7.37
CA THR A 576 3.40 5.45 7.30
C THR A 576 4.32 5.32 6.09
N VAL A 577 5.29 4.39 6.17
CA VAL A 577 6.14 4.06 5.01
C VAL A 577 5.28 3.72 3.79
N ALA A 578 4.19 2.96 3.99
CA ALA A 578 3.28 2.60 2.91
C ALA A 578 2.57 3.82 2.30
N SER A 579 2.05 4.75 3.12
CA SER A 579 1.33 5.93 2.61
C SER A 579 2.24 6.93 1.90
N ILE A 580 3.47 7.10 2.35
CA ILE A 580 4.47 7.94 1.68
C ILE A 580 4.95 7.28 0.38
N SER A 581 5.23 5.97 0.38
CA SER A 581 5.61 5.23 -0.84
C SER A 581 4.51 5.24 -1.91
N ALA A 582 3.25 5.34 -1.51
CA ALA A 582 2.12 5.47 -2.43
C ALA A 582 2.00 6.85 -3.10
N LYS A 583 2.71 7.87 -2.59
CA LYS A 583 2.70 9.25 -3.10
C LYS A 583 4.12 9.75 -3.47
N PRO A 584 4.81 9.08 -4.42
CA PRO A 584 6.18 9.44 -4.81
C PRO A 584 6.30 10.86 -5.38
N GLU A 585 5.19 11.46 -5.81
CA GLU A 585 5.10 12.84 -6.28
C GLU A 585 5.52 13.85 -5.20
N LEU A 586 5.37 13.52 -3.92
CA LEU A 586 5.80 14.38 -2.80
C LEU A 586 7.29 14.71 -2.87
N PHE A 587 8.12 13.74 -3.28
CA PHE A 587 9.58 13.95 -3.40
C PHE A 587 9.96 14.87 -4.58
N ARG A 588 9.07 15.09 -5.54
CA ARG A 588 9.25 16.08 -6.61
C ARG A 588 8.83 17.48 -6.19
N LEU A 589 7.94 17.57 -5.21
CA LEU A 589 7.44 18.85 -4.69
C LEU A 589 8.30 19.37 -3.54
N LYS A 590 8.92 18.48 -2.78
CA LYS A 590 9.59 18.81 -1.53
C LYS A 590 10.87 18.01 -1.34
N HIS A 591 11.93 18.72 -0.93
CA HIS A 591 13.18 18.13 -0.46
C HIS A 591 13.17 18.05 1.07
N PHE A 592 13.77 17.01 1.65
CA PHE A 592 13.86 16.78 3.07
C PHE A 592 15.31 16.74 3.55
N ASN A 593 15.65 17.55 4.56
CA ASN A 593 16.98 17.51 5.16
C ASN A 593 17.17 16.25 6.00
N VAL A 594 16.08 15.75 6.60
CA VAL A 594 16.14 14.53 7.41
C VAL A 594 14.84 13.73 7.30
N ALA A 595 14.98 12.41 7.19
CA ALA A 595 13.90 11.46 7.42
C ALA A 595 14.15 10.72 8.74
N ILE A 596 13.17 10.71 9.65
CA ILE A 596 13.24 9.95 10.91
C ILE A 596 12.21 8.84 10.83
N VAL A 597 12.67 7.60 10.96
CA VAL A 597 11.85 6.38 10.87
C VAL A 597 11.75 5.76 12.25
N ASP A 598 10.57 5.82 12.86
CA ASP A 598 10.29 5.15 14.13
C ASP A 598 9.82 3.70 13.88
N GLU A 599 10.10 2.80 14.81
CA GLU A 599 9.87 1.35 14.68
C GLU A 599 10.52 0.75 13.42
N ALA A 600 11.71 1.24 13.04
CA ALA A 600 12.41 0.87 11.81
C ALA A 600 12.77 -0.62 11.70
N THR A 601 12.81 -1.35 12.81
CA THR A 601 13.06 -2.80 12.86
C THR A 601 11.87 -3.66 12.40
N GLN A 602 10.67 -3.06 12.31
CA GLN A 602 9.48 -3.72 11.78
C GLN A 602 9.29 -3.52 10.27
N ILE A 603 10.20 -2.80 9.61
CA ILE A 603 10.10 -2.45 8.20
C ILE A 603 11.14 -3.25 7.42
N LEU A 604 10.68 -3.97 6.39
CA LEU A 604 11.58 -4.68 5.48
C LEU A 604 12.45 -3.68 4.70
N GLU A 605 13.71 -4.04 4.50
CA GLU A 605 14.66 -3.17 3.81
C GLU A 605 14.16 -2.66 2.46
N PRO A 606 13.61 -3.50 1.53
CA PRO A 606 13.12 -3.02 0.25
C PRO A 606 11.95 -2.03 0.33
N GLN A 607 11.20 -1.99 1.44
CA GLN A 607 10.15 -0.99 1.66
C GLN A 607 10.73 0.41 1.90
N LEU A 608 11.90 0.50 2.56
CA LEU A 608 12.57 1.79 2.81
C LEU A 608 13.35 2.30 1.60
N LEU A 609 13.86 1.41 0.74
CA LEU A 609 14.68 1.81 -0.41
C LEU A 609 13.97 2.82 -1.32
N GLY A 610 12.66 2.65 -1.53
CA GLY A 610 11.86 3.56 -2.36
C GLY A 610 11.82 5.00 -1.84
N ILE A 611 11.95 5.17 -0.53
CA ILE A 611 11.98 6.47 0.15
C ILE A 611 13.41 7.00 0.24
N LEU A 612 14.33 6.20 0.76
CA LEU A 612 15.72 6.63 1.00
C LEU A 612 16.52 6.87 -0.28
N CYS A 613 16.11 6.23 -1.37
CA CYS A 613 16.66 6.42 -2.72
C CYS A 613 15.76 7.28 -3.62
N ALA A 614 14.74 7.96 -3.08
CA ALA A 614 13.88 8.82 -3.86
C ALA A 614 14.66 9.98 -4.46
N HIS A 615 14.30 10.33 -5.72
CA HIS A 615 14.84 11.47 -6.42
C HIS A 615 13.91 12.67 -6.32
N GLY A 616 14.49 13.81 -6.01
CA GLY A 616 13.87 15.11 -6.11
C GLY A 616 13.98 15.70 -7.52
N GLU A 617 13.86 17.00 -7.60
CA GLU A 617 14.06 17.74 -8.85
C GLU A 617 15.54 17.71 -9.28
N GLY A 618 15.80 17.41 -10.55
CA GLY A 618 17.15 17.38 -11.13
C GLY A 618 18.02 16.19 -10.69
N ASP A 619 17.41 15.02 -10.47
CA ASP A 619 18.08 13.75 -10.11
C ASP A 619 18.90 13.82 -8.79
N ARG A 620 18.63 14.79 -7.93
CA ARG A 620 19.21 14.85 -6.58
C ARG A 620 18.46 13.92 -5.64
N ASN A 621 19.16 13.41 -4.62
CA ASN A 621 18.49 12.71 -3.53
C ASN A 621 17.40 13.62 -2.93
N ALA A 622 16.20 13.10 -2.75
CA ALA A 622 15.09 13.84 -2.14
C ALA A 622 15.25 13.98 -0.63
N ILE A 623 16.12 13.16 -0.02
CA ILE A 623 16.41 13.13 1.42
C ILE A 623 17.92 13.20 1.59
N ASP A 624 18.42 14.15 2.39
CA ASP A 624 19.86 14.29 2.66
C ASP A 624 20.35 13.19 3.59
N LYS A 625 19.75 13.07 4.78
CA LYS A 625 20.11 12.06 5.78
C LYS A 625 18.89 11.36 6.38
N PHE A 626 19.12 10.22 7.03
CA PHE A 626 18.06 9.48 7.69
C PHE A 626 18.46 9.02 9.11
N ILE A 627 17.46 8.93 9.97
CA ILE A 627 17.59 8.44 11.33
C ILE A 627 16.65 7.26 11.47
N LEU A 628 17.18 6.11 11.89
CA LEU A 628 16.38 4.92 12.14
C LEU A 628 16.30 4.69 13.65
N ILE A 629 15.10 4.64 14.17
CA ILE A 629 14.80 4.36 15.58
C ILE A 629 14.14 3.00 15.66
N GLY A 630 14.64 2.09 16.47
CA GLY A 630 14.08 0.75 16.55
C GLY A 630 14.71 -0.10 17.66
N ASP A 631 14.28 -1.34 17.73
CA ASP A 631 14.81 -2.31 18.68
C ASP A 631 14.85 -3.70 18.05
N HIS A 632 16.03 -4.12 17.63
CA HIS A 632 16.26 -5.40 16.97
C HIS A 632 16.11 -6.63 17.90
N LYS A 633 15.82 -6.42 19.19
CA LYS A 633 15.48 -7.47 20.17
C LYS A 633 13.97 -7.64 20.36
N GLN A 634 13.16 -6.78 19.74
CA GLN A 634 11.72 -6.92 19.67
C GLN A 634 11.29 -7.68 18.41
N LEU A 635 9.96 -7.78 18.18
CA LEU A 635 9.41 -8.49 17.04
C LEU A 635 9.92 -7.87 15.72
N PRO A 636 10.42 -8.71 14.79
CA PRO A 636 10.87 -8.26 13.47
C PRO A 636 9.69 -7.96 12.54
N ALA A 637 10.00 -7.55 11.31
CA ALA A 637 9.03 -7.48 10.23
C ALA A 637 8.35 -8.84 9.99
N VAL A 638 7.07 -8.82 9.67
CA VAL A 638 6.30 -10.01 9.33
C VAL A 638 6.64 -10.43 7.89
N VAL A 639 7.06 -11.67 7.72
CA VAL A 639 7.35 -12.30 6.43
C VAL A 639 6.69 -13.67 6.35
N LEU A 640 6.32 -14.08 5.15
CA LEU A 640 5.69 -15.37 4.88
C LEU A 640 6.72 -16.48 4.67
N GLN A 641 7.91 -16.15 4.15
CA GLN A 641 9.00 -17.10 3.95
C GLN A 641 9.56 -17.59 5.28
N LYS A 642 9.87 -18.88 5.35
CA LYS A 642 10.64 -19.45 6.47
C LYS A 642 12.04 -18.84 6.53
N ALA A 643 12.65 -18.83 7.72
CA ALA A 643 13.97 -18.22 7.94
C ALA A 643 15.07 -18.81 7.03
N GLU A 644 14.97 -20.10 6.74
CA GLU A 644 15.92 -20.83 5.88
C GLU A 644 15.78 -20.44 4.40
N GLN A 645 14.58 -20.08 3.95
CA GLN A 645 14.28 -19.68 2.57
C GLN A 645 14.80 -18.28 2.23
N SER A 646 14.96 -17.43 3.24
CA SER A 646 15.44 -16.05 3.13
C SER A 646 16.87 -15.86 3.65
N ALA A 647 17.53 -16.94 4.11
CA ALA A 647 18.93 -16.91 4.58
C ALA A 647 19.89 -16.59 3.43
N ILE A 648 20.95 -15.87 3.73
CA ILE A 648 22.01 -15.49 2.80
C ILE A 648 23.25 -16.35 3.05
N TYR A 649 23.83 -16.86 1.97
CA TYR A 649 25.06 -17.66 1.96
C TYR A 649 26.17 -17.04 1.11
N ASP A 650 25.86 -15.97 0.36
CA ASP A 650 26.85 -15.22 -0.44
C ASP A 650 27.78 -14.44 0.48
N GLU A 651 29.10 -14.72 0.39
CA GLU A 651 30.10 -14.11 1.26
C GLU A 651 30.14 -12.57 1.12
N THR A 652 29.91 -12.05 -0.07
CA THR A 652 29.91 -10.59 -0.33
C THR A 652 28.75 -9.89 0.36
N LEU A 653 27.60 -10.54 0.39
CA LEU A 653 26.40 -10.05 1.09
C LEU A 653 26.53 -10.20 2.61
N LEU A 654 27.14 -11.31 3.08
CA LEU A 654 27.44 -11.50 4.50
C LEU A 654 28.40 -10.41 5.00
N ALA A 655 29.40 -10.02 4.19
CA ALA A 655 30.35 -8.97 4.54
C ALA A 655 29.73 -7.59 4.77
N ILE A 656 28.57 -7.31 4.17
CA ILE A 656 27.79 -6.08 4.42
C ILE A 656 26.74 -6.24 5.55
N GLY A 657 26.82 -7.31 6.33
CA GLY A 657 25.91 -7.59 7.45
C GLY A 657 24.54 -8.15 7.05
N LEU A 658 24.33 -8.51 5.78
CA LEU A 658 23.07 -9.10 5.29
C LEU A 658 23.09 -10.61 5.53
N THR A 659 22.53 -11.06 6.63
CA THR A 659 22.49 -12.48 7.02
C THR A 659 21.17 -13.15 6.64
N ASN A 660 20.11 -12.40 6.63
CA ASN A 660 18.77 -12.85 6.23
C ASN A 660 18.01 -11.70 5.58
N LEU A 661 17.26 -11.98 4.52
CA LEU A 661 16.50 -10.96 3.78
C LEU A 661 15.26 -10.45 4.53
N LYS A 662 14.85 -11.13 5.60
CA LYS A 662 13.81 -10.65 6.53
C LYS A 662 14.31 -9.57 7.51
N ASP A 663 15.63 -9.43 7.64
CA ASP A 663 16.21 -8.46 8.55
C ASP A 663 15.96 -7.03 8.05
N SER A 664 15.75 -6.12 8.98
CA SER A 664 15.54 -4.70 8.63
C SER A 664 16.86 -4.02 8.24
N LEU A 665 16.76 -2.94 7.48
CA LEU A 665 17.91 -2.06 7.20
C LEU A 665 18.58 -1.58 8.51
N PHE A 666 17.78 -1.27 9.55
CA PHE A 666 18.30 -0.90 10.86
C PHE A 666 19.25 -1.96 11.41
N GLU A 667 18.80 -3.22 11.45
CA GLU A 667 19.57 -4.32 12.01
C GLU A 667 20.84 -4.60 11.22
N ARG A 668 20.77 -4.57 9.89
CA ARG A 668 21.91 -4.78 9.02
C ARG A 668 22.98 -3.69 9.21
N LEU A 669 22.59 -2.41 9.20
CA LEU A 669 23.52 -1.30 9.45
C LEU A 669 24.08 -1.34 10.86
N TYR A 670 23.27 -1.71 11.86
CA TYR A 670 23.69 -1.81 13.25
C TYR A 670 24.77 -2.91 13.46
N ARG A 671 24.64 -4.07 12.79
CA ARG A 671 25.65 -5.14 12.83
C ARG A 671 27.01 -4.70 12.30
N ASN A 672 27.02 -3.80 11.32
CA ASN A 672 28.24 -3.27 10.72
C ASN A 672 28.84 -2.08 11.48
N CYS A 673 28.12 -1.55 12.48
CA CYS A 673 28.64 -0.47 13.31
C CYS A 673 29.64 -1.02 14.34
N PRO A 674 30.88 -0.47 14.45
CA PRO A 674 31.77 -0.75 15.56
C PRO A 674 31.10 -0.42 16.91
N ALA A 675 31.45 -1.17 17.96
CA ALA A 675 30.84 -1.04 19.29
C ALA A 675 30.89 0.38 19.88
N VAL A 676 31.88 1.17 19.48
CA VAL A 676 32.01 2.60 19.84
C VAL A 676 32.02 3.40 18.56
N HIS A 677 30.84 3.64 18.01
CA HIS A 677 30.69 4.45 16.80
C HIS A 677 29.77 5.64 17.04
N ARG A 678 30.03 6.75 16.33
CA ARG A 678 29.24 7.98 16.44
C ARG A 678 27.86 7.89 15.78
N SER A 679 27.68 6.92 14.89
CA SER A 679 26.44 6.73 14.12
C SER A 679 25.35 5.98 14.87
N HIS A 680 25.57 5.55 16.12
CA HIS A 680 24.53 4.90 16.90
C HIS A 680 24.57 5.30 18.38
N ASP A 681 23.45 5.09 19.06
CA ASP A 681 23.32 5.22 20.52
C ASP A 681 22.18 4.32 21.01
N MET A 682 22.08 4.14 22.34
CA MET A 682 21.06 3.33 22.97
C MET A 682 20.41 4.08 24.13
N LEU A 683 19.09 4.03 24.21
CA LEU A 683 18.31 4.48 25.37
C LEU A 683 18.35 3.43 26.47
N CYS A 684 18.81 3.79 27.66
CA CYS A 684 18.98 2.85 28.78
C CYS A 684 17.95 3.01 29.89
N ARG A 685 17.26 4.16 29.98
CA ARG A 685 16.31 4.43 31.07
C ARG A 685 14.88 4.07 30.66
N GLN A 686 14.27 3.08 31.33
CA GLN A 686 12.92 2.64 31.03
C GLN A 686 11.95 3.05 32.15
N GLY A 687 10.76 3.57 31.75
CA GLY A 687 9.69 4.00 32.63
C GLY A 687 8.43 3.12 32.58
N ARG A 688 8.41 2.05 31.78
CA ARG A 688 7.20 1.22 31.56
C ARG A 688 7.05 0.13 32.59
N MET A 689 8.10 -0.67 32.81
CA MET A 689 8.02 -1.91 33.57
C MET A 689 8.60 -1.74 34.97
N HIS A 690 7.95 -2.43 35.94
CA HIS A 690 8.57 -2.63 37.26
C HIS A 690 9.90 -3.40 37.11
N PRO A 691 10.96 -3.11 37.88
CA PRO A 691 12.27 -3.75 37.76
C PRO A 691 12.23 -5.28 37.78
N LYS A 692 11.39 -5.89 38.62
CA LYS A 692 11.22 -7.35 38.71
C LYS A 692 10.64 -7.94 37.41
N VAL A 693 9.69 -7.22 36.75
CA VAL A 693 9.11 -7.65 35.47
C VAL A 693 10.14 -7.49 34.34
N ALA A 694 10.91 -6.42 34.37
CA ALA A 694 11.94 -6.14 33.36
C ALA A 694 13.18 -7.04 33.49
N LEU A 695 13.40 -7.69 34.66
CA LEU A 695 14.65 -8.36 35.00
C LEU A 695 15.10 -9.41 33.99
N PHE A 696 14.16 -10.27 33.55
CA PHE A 696 14.47 -11.31 32.57
C PHE A 696 14.87 -10.69 31.24
N ALA A 697 14.02 -9.82 30.68
CA ALA A 697 14.29 -9.18 29.41
C ALA A 697 15.60 -8.37 29.43
N ASN A 698 15.85 -7.66 30.52
CA ASN A 698 17.05 -6.87 30.70
C ASN A 698 18.32 -7.72 30.66
N ARG A 699 18.32 -8.87 31.36
CA ARG A 699 19.48 -9.79 31.37
C ARG A 699 19.65 -10.55 30.07
N ALA A 700 18.55 -11.07 29.50
CA ALA A 700 18.57 -11.93 28.34
C ALA A 700 18.90 -11.17 27.04
N PHE A 701 18.40 -9.93 26.88
CA PHE A 701 18.44 -9.20 25.61
C PHE A 701 19.22 -7.89 25.65
N TYR A 702 19.33 -7.24 26.81
CA TYR A 702 19.93 -5.90 26.94
C TYR A 702 21.18 -5.88 27.82
N GLY A 703 21.78 -7.03 28.15
CA GLY A 703 23.03 -7.11 28.89
C GLY A 703 23.00 -6.46 30.27
N GLY A 704 21.84 -6.26 30.87
CA GLY A 704 21.69 -5.56 32.16
C GLY A 704 21.69 -4.03 32.09
N HIS A 705 21.70 -3.45 30.90
CA HIS A 705 21.84 -2.00 30.70
C HIS A 705 20.57 -1.18 30.97
N LEU A 706 19.38 -1.84 31.10
CA LEU A 706 18.14 -1.11 31.37
C LEU A 706 18.03 -0.70 32.83
N ILE A 707 17.89 0.59 33.08
CA ILE A 707 17.79 1.21 34.40
C ILE A 707 16.37 1.77 34.56
N PRO A 708 15.66 1.50 35.68
CA PRO A 708 14.36 2.11 35.92
C PRO A 708 14.48 3.63 36.12
N VAL A 709 13.49 4.38 35.65
CA VAL A 709 13.41 5.85 35.84
C VAL A 709 13.09 6.19 37.30
N GLY A 710 12.41 5.30 38.04
CA GLY A 710 12.01 5.53 39.42
C GLY A 710 10.59 6.12 39.54
N LEU A 711 9.71 5.83 38.57
CA LEU A 711 8.30 6.23 38.63
C LEU A 711 7.56 5.48 39.76
N PRO A 712 6.44 6.01 40.31
CA PRO A 712 5.71 5.41 41.41
C PRO A 712 5.43 3.92 41.22
N HIS A 713 4.88 3.51 40.08
CA HIS A 713 4.58 2.10 39.76
C HIS A 713 5.83 1.19 39.65
N GLN A 714 7.03 1.76 39.55
CA GLN A 714 8.29 1.02 39.55
C GLN A 714 8.90 0.85 40.94
N THR A 715 8.50 1.69 41.90
CA THR A 715 9.07 1.74 43.26
C THR A 715 8.10 1.27 44.33
N GLU A 716 6.79 1.38 44.08
CA GLU A 716 5.76 0.91 45.04
C GLU A 716 5.79 -0.60 45.20
N SER A 717 5.78 -1.06 46.43
CA SER A 717 5.61 -2.47 46.82
C SER A 717 4.17 -2.72 47.23
N SER A 718 3.54 -3.78 46.65
CA SER A 718 2.30 -4.31 47.16
C SER A 718 2.64 -5.52 48.05
N GLU A 719 2.17 -5.52 49.27
CA GLU A 719 2.35 -6.68 50.20
C GLU A 719 1.48 -7.87 49.79
N HIS A 720 0.41 -7.64 49.02
CA HIS A 720 -0.62 -8.63 48.76
C HIS A 720 -0.54 -9.26 47.36
N ILE A 721 0.20 -8.68 46.40
CA ILE A 721 0.21 -9.14 45.01
C ILE A 721 1.65 -9.30 44.50
N SER A 722 1.98 -10.51 44.04
CA SER A 722 3.24 -10.78 43.38
C SER A 722 3.32 -10.04 42.02
N ARG A 723 4.40 -9.29 41.77
CA ARG A 723 4.64 -8.61 40.50
C ARG A 723 4.90 -9.55 39.32
N LEU A 724 5.21 -10.81 39.61
CA LEU A 724 5.38 -11.87 38.64
C LEU A 724 4.94 -13.18 39.29
N ALA A 725 3.94 -13.82 38.72
CA ALA A 725 3.42 -15.10 39.21
C ALA A 725 3.06 -16.00 38.01
N PHE A 726 3.20 -17.28 38.18
CA PHE A 726 2.80 -18.26 37.18
C PHE A 726 1.55 -19.00 37.70
N TYR A 727 0.48 -18.93 36.93
CA TYR A 727 -0.77 -19.65 37.19
C TYR A 727 -0.97 -20.69 36.09
N PRO A 728 -0.82 -21.98 36.38
CA PRO A 728 -0.99 -23.00 35.35
C PRO A 728 -2.46 -23.10 34.95
N SER A 729 -2.77 -23.04 33.70
CA SER A 729 -4.08 -23.36 33.12
C SER A 729 -4.07 -24.77 32.56
N GLN A 730 -5.25 -25.41 32.52
CA GLN A 730 -5.40 -26.68 31.83
C GLN A 730 -5.71 -26.44 30.34
N PRO A 731 -5.14 -27.23 29.42
CA PRO A 731 -5.51 -27.16 28.01
C PRO A 731 -7.02 -27.44 27.86
N GLU A 732 -7.72 -26.64 27.09
CA GLU A 732 -9.09 -26.95 26.72
C GLU A 732 -9.14 -28.18 25.81
N LYS A 733 -10.25 -28.93 25.86
CA LYS A 733 -10.44 -30.15 25.07
C LYS A 733 -10.39 -29.80 23.57
N ALA A 734 -9.82 -30.68 22.75
CA ALA A 734 -9.77 -30.57 21.32
C ALA A 734 -11.16 -30.27 20.71
N GLY A 735 -11.30 -29.17 20.00
CA GLY A 735 -12.54 -28.67 19.37
C GLY A 735 -12.89 -27.23 19.71
N GLY A 736 -12.18 -26.55 20.62
CA GLY A 736 -12.31 -25.11 20.87
C GLY A 736 -11.45 -24.25 19.95
N SER A 737 -11.80 -22.98 19.81
CA SER A 737 -11.01 -22.00 19.06
C SER A 737 -9.61 -21.87 19.63
N ALA A 738 -8.58 -21.91 18.79
CA ALA A 738 -7.19 -21.64 19.19
C ALA A 738 -6.97 -20.20 19.71
N LYS A 739 -7.96 -19.32 19.55
CA LYS A 739 -7.91 -17.90 19.98
C LYS A 739 -8.59 -17.66 21.34
N ILE A 740 -9.30 -18.64 21.91
CA ILE A 740 -10.08 -18.51 23.13
C ILE A 740 -9.66 -19.58 24.13
N ASN A 741 -9.39 -19.20 25.38
CA ASN A 741 -9.13 -20.08 26.48
C ASN A 741 -9.97 -19.67 27.70
N TYR A 742 -11.12 -20.33 27.89
CA TYR A 742 -12.04 -20.03 28.98
C TYR A 742 -11.43 -20.33 30.36
N SER A 743 -10.53 -21.31 30.46
CA SER A 743 -9.83 -21.61 31.71
C SER A 743 -8.94 -20.45 32.15
N GLU A 744 -8.19 -19.89 31.22
CA GLU A 744 -7.36 -18.69 31.47
C GLU A 744 -8.22 -17.46 31.78
N ALA A 745 -9.30 -17.25 31.02
CA ALA A 745 -10.22 -16.14 31.26
C ALA A 745 -10.82 -16.18 32.70
N ARG A 746 -11.19 -17.35 33.20
CA ARG A 746 -11.68 -17.52 34.58
C ARG A 746 -10.60 -17.21 35.62
N ILE A 747 -9.35 -17.65 35.38
CA ILE A 747 -8.24 -17.35 36.28
C ILE A 747 -8.00 -15.83 36.31
N VAL A 748 -7.97 -15.18 35.15
CA VAL A 748 -7.78 -13.72 35.06
C VAL A 748 -8.90 -12.96 35.73
N ALA A 749 -10.17 -13.35 35.51
CA ALA A 749 -11.33 -12.73 36.18
C ALA A 749 -11.28 -12.88 37.69
N GLY A 750 -10.93 -14.09 38.19
CA GLY A 750 -10.77 -14.34 39.62
C GLY A 750 -9.66 -13.52 40.27
N LEU A 751 -8.51 -13.40 39.59
CA LEU A 751 -7.39 -12.54 40.04
C LEU A 751 -7.77 -11.06 40.05
N ALA A 752 -8.46 -10.61 39.01
CA ALA A 752 -8.91 -9.21 38.91
C ALA A 752 -9.89 -8.87 40.04
N ALA A 753 -10.83 -9.77 40.38
CA ALA A 753 -11.72 -9.58 41.50
C ALA A 753 -10.97 -9.52 42.84
N GLN A 754 -10.02 -10.42 43.10
CA GLN A 754 -9.17 -10.40 44.30
C GLN A 754 -8.36 -9.10 44.44
N ILE A 755 -7.83 -8.58 43.32
CA ILE A 755 -7.08 -7.33 43.30
C ILE A 755 -8.00 -6.14 43.60
N TYR A 756 -9.23 -6.16 43.09
CA TYR A 756 -10.21 -5.11 43.30
C TYR A 756 -10.73 -5.05 44.75
N GLU A 757 -10.87 -6.20 45.39
CA GLU A 757 -11.34 -6.32 46.77
C GLU A 757 -10.25 -6.04 47.83
N SER A 758 -8.96 -6.11 47.46
CA SER A 758 -7.81 -5.84 48.32
C SER A 758 -7.39 -4.37 48.30
#